data_65e48b2ea96252dca67047593c7b13dd
#
_entry.id   65e48b2ea96252dca67047593c7b13dd
#
_cell.length_a   1.000
_cell.length_b   1.000
_cell.length_c   1.000
_cell.angle_alpha   90.00
_cell.angle_beta   90.00
_cell.angle_gamma   90.00
#
_symmetry.space_group_name_H-M   'P 1'
#
loop_
_entity.id
_entity.type
_entity.pdbx_description
1 polymer ?
#
loop_
_entity_poly.entity_id
_entity_poly.type
_entity_poly.pdbx_seq_one_letter_code
_entity_poly.pdbx_strand_id
1 'polypeptide(L)'
;MIKPKFLTTPDYSSESMQYDFLRQLGLESIQRVSGGKWTDYNYHDPGITFLEQLSYALTDLGYRTNFPIQDILLTSNDDFDLEKNNLLIPANKILSSAPLNKVDFRKIIIQQIPNVKNAWVKPVEENQFGFKGIYDVLIQCDEEIGDNKIKDIKSEVNQLLMENRSLCSDFQEIKILQKDTLSISAQISLDSFVLGESVLAEVYQKIEKLINPSVPFLEYEEMIAKGNTTIDLFTGPPVIGGFVDGKELKSKTNEIYISEIKELIENIQGVVSIDQIDVFKNGIKVFEDLIPFGEDSYPSLEKNILNYQSASERIVFYRNSNKYEIDTVILSQLYDALTVASKTSFFKPRQIESKDFISRFTRDDIERYFSIQNELPSIYGLKENELGSSAKAKRIAQSRQLKAYLTFFEQLMASHLSQLVNLRNIFSIHKDIDKSFFTKIPDSVPELKSILLENDLEKYQNKLQELTETDEKKFLRRNHIIDHLLSRFGEFFNSNLLQKLTQSYSDHLSENEIHRIVLDKKIDFAKEIIDLGKNRIKGFNFSIPAWGHENISGLEKRLKLMFGIQNKDVRSLVAPIIDNYQNKPGKVSWRNKQVQVIKGSKIKIVSRSDDEYSEDSVSIYCPDQSFFKSLFLFAPRSKSYRIVPIRINKKVVYNILFRIPEQENQVLIYRSSKKKICEEKLEQIKEKFRTFNNECEGMFILEHILLRPIVSTNYITIFNDENGDQILKSYRPAPFEDQREFRDDIYVLGVNSENYSVQKTKGKKSFKIILYDILNNPVFESSKVFDSKSNAIDEIQKITDFFEGKRQKNTDLK
;
A
#
# COMPACT_ATOMS: atom_id res chain seq x y z
N MET A 1 -44.78 -9.27 10.86
CA MET A 1 -45.02 -9.93 12.17
C MET A 1 -43.94 -9.45 13.12
N ILE A 2 -44.28 -8.62 14.08
CA ILE A 2 -43.38 -8.17 15.14
C ILE A 2 -43.12 -9.38 16.03
N LYS A 3 -41.90 -9.91 16.01
CA LYS A 3 -41.51 -10.98 16.93
C LYS A 3 -41.64 -10.43 18.36
N PRO A 4 -42.27 -11.16 19.27
CA PRO A 4 -42.37 -10.73 20.66
C PRO A 4 -40.94 -10.55 21.20
N LYS A 5 -40.64 -9.37 21.80
CA LYS A 5 -39.40 -9.12 22.54
C LYS A 5 -39.44 -10.07 23.77
N PHE A 6 -38.71 -11.17 23.71
CA PHE A 6 -38.53 -11.95 24.92
C PHE A 6 -37.59 -11.17 25.85
N LEU A 7 -37.98 -10.98 27.08
CA LEU A 7 -37.10 -10.55 28.15
C LEU A 7 -36.09 -11.71 28.33
N THR A 8 -34.90 -11.50 27.85
CA THR A 8 -33.77 -12.43 28.20
C THR A 8 -33.48 -12.24 29.67
N THR A 9 -33.30 -13.31 30.40
CA THR A 9 -32.79 -13.26 31.77
C THR A 9 -31.54 -12.40 31.78
N PRO A 10 -31.45 -11.36 32.60
CA PRO A 10 -30.26 -10.53 32.66
C PRO A 10 -29.04 -11.40 32.98
N ASP A 11 -27.94 -11.21 32.30
CA ASP A 11 -26.66 -11.79 32.68
C ASP A 11 -26.17 -11.07 33.95
N TYR A 12 -26.45 -11.67 35.10
CA TYR A 12 -26.01 -11.14 36.41
C TYR A 12 -24.52 -11.27 36.68
N SER A 13 -23.73 -11.65 35.67
CA SER A 13 -22.26 -11.73 35.76
C SER A 13 -21.58 -10.38 35.96
N SER A 14 -22.20 -9.30 35.54
CA SER A 14 -21.67 -7.95 35.69
C SER A 14 -22.12 -7.28 37.00
N GLU A 15 -21.19 -6.96 37.88
CA GLU A 15 -21.42 -6.24 39.16
C GLU A 15 -22.18 -4.91 38.93
N SER A 16 -21.96 -4.23 37.79
CA SER A 16 -22.62 -2.97 37.43
C SER A 16 -24.15 -3.08 37.21
N MET A 17 -24.65 -4.30 37.03
CA MET A 17 -26.09 -4.58 36.85
C MET A 17 -26.73 -5.20 38.11
N GLN A 18 -25.95 -5.44 39.15
CA GLN A 18 -26.45 -6.01 40.39
C GLN A 18 -26.84 -4.88 41.35
N TYR A 19 -28.14 -4.71 41.52
CA TYR A 19 -28.69 -3.67 42.40
C TYR A 19 -28.18 -3.78 43.84
N ASP A 20 -28.21 -4.98 44.43
CA ASP A 20 -27.75 -5.21 45.81
C ASP A 20 -26.28 -4.88 46.00
N PHE A 21 -25.43 -5.23 44.98
CA PHE A 21 -24.03 -4.88 45.02
C PHE A 21 -23.81 -3.37 44.98
N LEU A 22 -24.49 -2.66 44.06
CA LEU A 22 -24.36 -1.20 43.96
C LEU A 22 -24.88 -0.49 45.20
N ARG A 23 -25.97 -0.96 45.77
CA ARG A 23 -26.51 -0.46 47.04
C ARG A 23 -25.55 -0.67 48.19
N GLN A 24 -24.97 -1.84 48.29
CA GLN A 24 -23.98 -2.17 49.32
C GLN A 24 -22.72 -1.27 49.20
N LEU A 25 -22.19 -1.14 47.98
CA LEU A 25 -21.04 -0.27 47.67
C LEU A 25 -21.33 1.20 48.04
N GLY A 26 -22.54 1.63 47.75
CA GLY A 26 -23.03 2.97 48.15
C GLY A 26 -23.07 3.17 49.65
N LEU A 27 -23.62 2.21 50.40
CA LEU A 27 -23.65 2.24 51.87
C LEU A 27 -22.23 2.26 52.48
N GLU A 28 -21.35 1.41 52.02
CA GLU A 28 -19.95 1.40 52.48
C GLU A 28 -19.22 2.72 52.18
N SER A 29 -19.50 3.32 51.01
CA SER A 29 -18.94 4.63 50.64
C SER A 29 -19.46 5.75 51.57
N ILE A 30 -20.77 5.75 51.85
CA ILE A 30 -21.41 6.73 52.75
C ILE A 30 -20.83 6.56 54.15
N GLN A 31 -20.75 5.35 54.68
CA GLN A 31 -20.18 5.07 56.02
C GLN A 31 -18.73 5.54 56.10
N ARG A 32 -17.93 5.32 55.09
CA ARG A 32 -16.55 5.75 55.07
C ARG A 32 -16.40 7.28 55.09
N VAL A 33 -17.24 8.00 54.38
CA VAL A 33 -17.10 9.46 54.24
C VAL A 33 -17.86 10.23 55.32
N SER A 34 -19.02 9.74 55.77
CA SER A 34 -19.93 10.48 56.65
C SER A 34 -20.44 9.70 57.86
N GLY A 35 -19.91 8.53 58.17
CA GLY A 35 -20.38 7.64 59.26
C GLY A 35 -20.36 8.26 60.68
N GLY A 36 -19.62 9.35 60.93
CA GLY A 36 -19.67 10.10 62.19
C GLY A 36 -20.86 11.09 62.28
N LYS A 37 -21.54 11.37 61.14
CA LYS A 37 -22.62 12.32 61.09
C LYS A 37 -23.94 11.69 60.67
N TRP A 38 -23.89 10.70 59.81
CA TRP A 38 -25.05 9.96 59.28
C TRP A 38 -24.97 8.53 59.78
N THR A 39 -25.85 8.22 60.75
CA THR A 39 -25.82 6.96 61.53
C THR A 39 -27.01 6.05 61.32
N ASP A 40 -28.09 6.55 60.65
CA ASP A 40 -29.27 5.76 60.36
C ASP A 40 -29.23 5.28 58.89
N TYR A 41 -29.13 4.00 58.69
CA TYR A 41 -29.10 3.35 57.37
C TYR A 41 -30.31 2.45 57.11
N ASN A 42 -31.40 2.71 57.82
CA ASN A 42 -32.65 1.98 57.69
C ASN A 42 -33.45 2.46 56.46
N TYR A 43 -34.40 1.66 56.01
CA TYR A 43 -35.24 1.96 54.84
C TYR A 43 -36.13 3.20 54.99
N HIS A 44 -36.37 3.70 56.17
CA HIS A 44 -37.16 4.92 56.44
C HIS A 44 -36.32 6.20 56.34
N ASP A 45 -35.01 6.06 56.21
CA ASP A 45 -34.14 7.25 56.03
C ASP A 45 -34.26 7.78 54.63
N PRO A 46 -34.54 9.11 54.45
CA PRO A 46 -34.64 9.72 53.11
C PRO A 46 -33.38 9.57 52.25
N GLY A 47 -32.20 9.60 52.84
CA GLY A 47 -30.97 9.44 52.12
C GLY A 47 -30.77 8.03 51.59
N ILE A 48 -31.26 7.00 52.31
CA ILE A 48 -31.28 5.64 51.84
C ILE A 48 -32.24 5.50 50.65
N THR A 49 -33.42 6.16 50.69
CA THR A 49 -34.34 6.19 49.57
C THR A 49 -33.69 6.77 48.30
N PHE A 50 -32.95 7.86 48.43
CA PHE A 50 -32.22 8.41 47.27
C PHE A 50 -31.08 7.49 46.79
N LEU A 51 -30.33 6.87 47.69
CA LEU A 51 -29.30 5.90 47.35
C LEU A 51 -29.90 4.71 46.56
N GLU A 52 -31.04 4.20 46.98
CA GLU A 52 -31.71 3.08 46.33
C GLU A 52 -32.19 3.45 44.91
N GLN A 53 -32.77 4.64 44.73
CA GLN A 53 -33.17 5.14 43.42
C GLN A 53 -31.96 5.39 42.48
N LEU A 54 -30.88 5.95 43.03
CA LEU A 54 -29.64 6.14 42.27
C LEU A 54 -28.99 4.79 41.91
N SER A 55 -28.97 3.81 42.83
CA SER A 55 -28.47 2.46 42.57
C SER A 55 -29.30 1.80 41.47
N TYR A 56 -30.60 1.95 41.45
CA TYR A 56 -31.48 1.46 40.40
C TYR A 56 -31.14 2.11 39.03
N ALA A 57 -31.01 3.44 39.00
CA ALA A 57 -30.64 4.17 37.79
C ALA A 57 -29.25 3.75 37.26
N LEU A 58 -28.31 3.44 38.16
CA LEU A 58 -27.01 2.92 37.76
C LEU A 58 -27.09 1.50 37.15
N THR A 59 -28.06 0.66 37.54
CA THR A 59 -28.27 -0.65 36.89
C THR A 59 -28.74 -0.50 35.45
N ASP A 60 -29.62 0.50 35.16
CA ASP A 60 -30.03 0.82 33.78
C ASP A 60 -28.83 1.31 32.94
N LEU A 61 -28.02 2.17 33.52
CA LEU A 61 -26.77 2.63 32.89
C LEU A 61 -25.82 1.47 32.57
N GLY A 62 -25.63 0.58 33.54
CA GLY A 62 -24.81 -0.63 33.38
C GLY A 62 -25.35 -1.57 32.28
N TYR A 63 -26.68 -1.76 32.25
CA TYR A 63 -27.35 -2.57 31.24
C TYR A 63 -27.10 -2.05 29.82
N ARG A 64 -27.28 -0.75 29.58
CA ARG A 64 -27.06 -0.13 28.26
C ARG A 64 -25.57 -0.13 27.88
N THR A 65 -24.67 0.05 28.83
CA THR A 65 -23.22 0.00 28.60
C THR A 65 -22.75 -1.40 28.18
N ASN A 66 -23.47 -2.45 28.60
CA ASN A 66 -23.20 -3.85 28.24
C ASN A 66 -23.85 -4.29 26.91
N PHE A 67 -24.45 -3.40 26.17
CA PHE A 67 -24.92 -3.74 24.83
C PHE A 67 -23.77 -4.18 23.94
N PRO A 68 -23.99 -5.12 22.99
CA PRO A 68 -22.98 -5.48 22.02
C PRO A 68 -22.42 -4.24 21.33
N ILE A 69 -21.11 -4.18 21.17
CA ILE A 69 -20.44 -3.00 20.56
C ILE A 69 -21.01 -2.66 19.19
N GLN A 70 -21.46 -3.66 18.43
CA GLN A 70 -22.11 -3.46 17.14
C GLN A 70 -23.41 -2.66 17.29
N ASP A 71 -24.21 -2.96 18.33
CA ASP A 71 -25.48 -2.27 18.57
C ASP A 71 -25.27 -0.84 19.05
N ILE A 72 -24.16 -0.54 19.74
CA ILE A 72 -23.80 0.82 20.17
C ILE A 72 -23.29 1.66 18.99
N LEU A 73 -22.47 1.05 18.11
CA LEU A 73 -21.89 1.74 16.96
C LEU A 73 -22.86 1.90 15.80
N LEU A 74 -23.77 0.93 15.60
CA LEU A 74 -24.77 0.91 14.53
C LEU A 74 -26.15 1.13 15.13
N THR A 75 -26.80 2.21 14.75
CA THR A 75 -28.21 2.42 15.11
C THR A 75 -29.11 2.07 13.92
N SER A 76 -30.29 1.56 14.17
CA SER A 76 -31.20 0.94 13.19
C SER A 76 -31.60 1.80 11.98
N ASN A 77 -31.27 3.09 11.95
CA ASN A 77 -31.63 4.05 10.91
C ASN A 77 -30.43 4.74 10.26
N ASP A 78 -29.22 4.28 10.51
CA ASP A 78 -28.00 4.94 10.01
C ASP A 78 -27.34 4.15 8.88
N ASP A 79 -27.02 4.81 7.78
CA ASP A 79 -26.12 4.33 6.72
C ASP A 79 -24.62 4.44 7.13
N PHE A 80 -24.30 4.27 8.42
CA PHE A 80 -22.94 4.40 8.92
C PHE A 80 -22.10 3.20 8.51
N ASP A 81 -21.15 3.44 7.66
CA ASP A 81 -20.20 2.42 7.19
C ASP A 81 -19.03 2.29 8.18
N LEU A 82 -19.05 1.19 8.95
CA LEU A 82 -17.99 0.89 9.93
C LEU A 82 -16.63 0.70 9.30
N GLU A 83 -16.58 0.17 8.08
CA GLU A 83 -15.34 -0.06 7.37
C GLU A 83 -14.74 1.26 6.86
N LYS A 84 -15.53 2.13 6.24
CA LYS A 84 -15.06 3.46 5.79
C LYS A 84 -14.55 4.33 6.93
N ASN A 85 -15.05 4.09 8.15
CA ASN A 85 -14.60 4.80 9.34
C ASN A 85 -13.45 4.06 10.07
N ASN A 86 -12.92 3.00 9.50
CA ASN A 86 -11.85 2.15 10.06
C ASN A 86 -12.13 1.62 11.48
N LEU A 87 -13.39 1.46 11.84
CA LEU A 87 -13.81 0.95 13.15
C LEU A 87 -13.84 -0.57 13.21
N LEU A 88 -14.39 -1.19 12.16
CA LEU A 88 -14.41 -2.65 12.02
C LEU A 88 -13.90 -3.01 10.63
N ILE A 89 -12.78 -3.73 10.59
CA ILE A 89 -12.13 -4.14 9.36
C ILE A 89 -11.97 -5.65 9.38
N PRO A 90 -12.37 -6.36 8.34
CA PRO A 90 -12.28 -7.81 8.29
C PRO A 90 -10.82 -8.28 8.20
N ALA A 91 -10.58 -9.49 8.73
CA ALA A 91 -9.24 -10.06 8.87
C ALA A 91 -8.47 -10.15 7.54
N ASN A 92 -9.16 -10.48 6.45
CA ASN A 92 -8.56 -10.56 5.11
C ASN A 92 -8.00 -9.23 4.61
N LYS A 93 -8.49 -8.08 5.12
CA LYS A 93 -7.95 -6.76 4.78
C LYS A 93 -6.84 -6.33 5.72
N ILE A 94 -6.96 -6.63 7.03
CA ILE A 94 -5.95 -6.26 8.04
C ILE A 94 -4.69 -7.11 7.88
N LEU A 95 -4.86 -8.43 7.71
CA LEU A 95 -3.76 -9.38 7.69
C LEU A 95 -3.07 -9.49 6.33
N SER A 96 -3.73 -9.02 5.25
CA SER A 96 -3.14 -9.08 3.92
C SER A 96 -1.92 -8.17 3.81
N SER A 97 -0.88 -8.66 3.15
CA SER A 97 0.35 -7.92 2.89
C SER A 97 0.81 -8.06 1.43
N ALA A 98 1.66 -7.15 0.98
CA ALA A 98 2.43 -7.39 -0.23
C ALA A 98 3.32 -8.63 -0.03
N PRO A 99 3.74 -9.32 -1.10
CA PRO A 99 4.61 -10.48 -1.00
C PRO A 99 5.88 -10.17 -0.23
N LEU A 100 6.21 -11.01 0.77
CA LEU A 100 7.36 -10.83 1.65
C LEU A 100 8.53 -11.75 1.27
N ASN A 101 8.21 -12.94 0.81
CA ASN A 101 9.16 -14.00 0.59
C ASN A 101 8.92 -14.73 -0.74
N LYS A 102 9.83 -15.63 -1.11
CA LYS A 102 9.75 -16.39 -2.35
C LYS A 102 8.48 -17.25 -2.48
N VAL A 103 7.90 -17.70 -1.37
CA VAL A 103 6.65 -18.48 -1.36
C VAL A 103 5.48 -17.58 -1.73
N ASP A 104 5.46 -16.36 -1.21
CA ASP A 104 4.41 -15.38 -1.51
C ASP A 104 4.44 -14.96 -2.99
N PHE A 105 5.63 -14.68 -3.55
CA PHE A 105 5.77 -14.41 -4.98
C PHE A 105 5.30 -15.58 -5.83
N ARG A 106 5.60 -16.80 -5.42
CA ARG A 106 5.13 -18.01 -6.10
C ARG A 106 3.60 -18.10 -6.07
N LYS A 107 2.99 -17.83 -4.89
CA LYS A 107 1.52 -17.82 -4.74
C LYS A 107 0.84 -16.82 -5.66
N ILE A 108 1.32 -15.57 -5.71
CA ILE A 108 0.68 -14.54 -6.55
C ILE A 108 0.80 -14.84 -8.04
N ILE A 109 1.92 -15.38 -8.50
CA ILE A 109 2.10 -15.78 -9.90
C ILE A 109 1.06 -16.85 -10.27
N ILE A 110 0.97 -17.91 -9.48
CA ILE A 110 0.05 -19.03 -9.73
C ILE A 110 -1.41 -18.60 -9.66
N GLN A 111 -1.76 -17.68 -8.77
CA GLN A 111 -3.15 -17.23 -8.57
C GLN A 111 -3.61 -16.20 -9.58
N GLN A 112 -2.71 -15.35 -10.08
CA GLN A 112 -3.10 -14.18 -10.87
C GLN A 112 -2.79 -14.30 -12.37
N ILE A 113 -1.83 -15.15 -12.75
CA ILE A 113 -1.47 -15.29 -14.17
C ILE A 113 -2.16 -16.52 -14.75
N PRO A 114 -3.10 -16.34 -15.68
CA PRO A 114 -3.73 -17.45 -16.39
C PRO A 114 -2.70 -18.33 -17.11
N ASN A 115 -3.01 -19.62 -17.21
CA ASN A 115 -2.18 -20.62 -17.90
C ASN A 115 -0.79 -20.85 -17.28
N VAL A 116 -0.53 -20.37 -16.05
CA VAL A 116 0.63 -20.74 -15.26
C VAL A 116 0.23 -21.87 -14.31
N LYS A 117 0.78 -23.06 -14.54
CA LYS A 117 0.56 -24.24 -13.70
C LYS A 117 1.36 -24.18 -12.42
N ASN A 118 2.61 -23.74 -12.50
CA ASN A 118 3.51 -23.61 -11.35
C ASN A 118 4.59 -22.55 -11.59
N ALA A 119 5.20 -22.09 -10.51
CA ALA A 119 6.30 -21.14 -10.56
C ALA A 119 7.32 -21.44 -9.44
N TRP A 120 8.57 -21.10 -9.65
CA TRP A 120 9.61 -21.18 -8.62
C TRP A 120 10.43 -19.91 -8.63
N VAL A 121 10.68 -19.36 -7.45
CA VAL A 121 11.50 -18.16 -7.25
C VAL A 121 12.78 -18.59 -6.54
N LYS A 122 13.87 -18.54 -7.26
CA LYS A 122 15.19 -18.96 -6.78
C LYS A 122 16.08 -17.76 -6.52
N PRO A 123 16.79 -17.68 -5.37
CA PRO A 123 17.77 -16.64 -5.16
C PRO A 123 18.96 -16.84 -6.11
N VAL A 124 19.50 -15.75 -6.62
CA VAL A 124 20.75 -15.75 -7.39
C VAL A 124 21.91 -15.72 -6.39
N GLU A 125 22.54 -16.89 -6.20
CA GLU A 125 23.60 -17.06 -5.19
C GLU A 125 24.94 -16.46 -5.60
N GLU A 126 25.27 -16.52 -6.88
CA GLU A 126 26.53 -16.00 -7.42
C GLU A 126 26.32 -14.71 -8.21
N ASN A 127 26.26 -13.58 -7.52
CA ASN A 127 26.46 -12.30 -8.19
C ASN A 127 27.83 -11.72 -7.77
N GLN A 128 28.55 -11.17 -8.73
CA GLN A 128 29.93 -10.67 -8.55
C GLN A 128 30.06 -9.57 -7.48
N PHE A 129 28.95 -9.01 -7.03
CA PHE A 129 28.90 -7.89 -6.09
C PHE A 129 28.40 -8.26 -4.70
N GLY A 130 28.01 -9.51 -4.45
CA GLY A 130 27.51 -9.97 -3.16
C GLY A 130 26.14 -9.38 -2.77
N PHE A 131 25.37 -8.84 -3.70
CA PHE A 131 24.02 -8.36 -3.42
C PHE A 131 23.08 -9.53 -3.12
N LYS A 132 22.34 -9.42 -2.05
CA LYS A 132 21.24 -10.33 -1.70
C LYS A 132 19.91 -9.74 -2.16
N GLY A 133 18.90 -10.59 -2.34
CA GLY A 133 17.56 -10.14 -2.73
C GLY A 133 17.34 -10.11 -4.26
N ILE A 134 18.22 -10.69 -5.05
CA ILE A 134 18.04 -10.90 -6.49
C ILE A 134 17.49 -12.31 -6.71
N TYR A 135 16.48 -12.44 -7.54
CA TYR A 135 15.79 -13.71 -7.81
C TYR A 135 15.66 -13.99 -9.30
N ASP A 136 15.81 -15.26 -9.66
CA ASP A 136 15.36 -15.78 -10.94
C ASP A 136 14.00 -16.45 -10.76
N VAL A 137 13.12 -16.30 -11.76
CA VAL A 137 11.76 -16.84 -11.74
C VAL A 137 11.63 -17.87 -12.85
N LEU A 138 11.34 -19.11 -12.45
CA LEU A 138 11.07 -20.22 -13.36
C LEU A 138 9.57 -20.43 -13.43
N ILE A 139 9.02 -20.49 -14.63
CA ILE A 139 7.58 -20.62 -14.87
C ILE A 139 7.29 -21.86 -15.66
N GLN A 140 6.36 -22.63 -15.17
CA GLN A 140 5.77 -23.75 -15.87
C GLN A 140 4.40 -23.36 -16.36
N CYS A 141 4.19 -23.39 -17.65
CA CYS A 141 2.90 -23.14 -18.29
C CYS A 141 2.08 -24.42 -18.48
N ASP A 142 0.79 -24.28 -18.78
CA ASP A 142 -0.03 -25.37 -19.23
C ASP A 142 0.45 -25.93 -20.57
N GLU A 143 0.18 -27.21 -20.84
CA GLU A 143 0.85 -27.96 -21.90
C GLU A 143 0.55 -27.51 -23.35
N GLU A 144 -0.50 -26.72 -23.57
CA GLU A 144 -1.01 -26.40 -24.93
C GLU A 144 -0.84 -24.92 -25.34
N ILE A 145 0.21 -24.27 -24.85
CA ILE A 145 0.40 -22.83 -25.08
C ILE A 145 1.34 -22.57 -26.24
N GLY A 146 0.87 -21.87 -27.27
CA GLY A 146 1.71 -21.46 -28.41
C GLY A 146 2.67 -20.31 -28.08
N ASP A 147 3.74 -20.17 -28.88
CA ASP A 147 4.87 -19.23 -28.65
C ASP A 147 4.45 -17.75 -28.45
N ASN A 148 3.38 -17.30 -29.05
CA ASN A 148 2.90 -15.92 -28.87
C ASN A 148 2.36 -15.70 -27.46
N LYS A 149 1.58 -16.63 -26.92
CA LYS A 149 1.08 -16.57 -25.54
C LYS A 149 2.21 -16.67 -24.50
N ILE A 150 3.28 -17.38 -24.83
CA ILE A 150 4.47 -17.46 -23.96
C ILE A 150 5.09 -16.08 -23.72
N LYS A 151 5.17 -15.24 -24.76
CA LYS A 151 5.67 -13.87 -24.65
C LYS A 151 4.74 -13.00 -23.78
N ASP A 152 3.44 -13.16 -23.97
CA ASP A 152 2.45 -12.42 -23.19
C ASP A 152 2.52 -12.80 -21.70
N ILE A 153 2.58 -14.11 -21.39
CA ILE A 153 2.75 -14.60 -20.01
C ILE A 153 4.02 -14.04 -19.36
N LYS A 154 5.14 -14.05 -20.10
CA LYS A 154 6.40 -13.49 -19.58
C LYS A 154 6.27 -12.01 -19.26
N SER A 155 5.56 -11.24 -20.09
CA SER A 155 5.30 -9.83 -19.88
C SER A 155 4.37 -9.60 -18.68
N GLU A 156 3.27 -10.36 -18.58
CA GLU A 156 2.33 -10.28 -17.46
C GLU A 156 2.99 -10.63 -16.12
N VAL A 157 3.80 -11.70 -16.09
CA VAL A 157 4.56 -12.06 -14.89
C VAL A 157 5.54 -10.96 -14.51
N ASN A 158 6.26 -10.38 -15.47
CA ASN A 158 7.17 -9.27 -15.19
C ASN A 158 6.42 -8.06 -14.61
N GLN A 159 5.29 -7.70 -15.21
CA GLN A 159 4.47 -6.61 -14.70
C GLN A 159 4.00 -6.91 -13.27
N LEU A 160 3.45 -8.09 -13.01
CA LEU A 160 2.99 -8.51 -11.68
C LEU A 160 4.11 -8.44 -10.64
N LEU A 161 5.31 -8.90 -11.00
CA LEU A 161 6.46 -8.87 -10.11
C LEU A 161 6.93 -7.43 -9.82
N MET A 162 6.97 -6.57 -10.84
CA MET A 162 7.34 -5.17 -10.67
C MET A 162 6.32 -4.38 -9.83
N GLU A 163 5.04 -4.65 -9.99
CA GLU A 163 3.96 -4.03 -9.20
C GLU A 163 3.99 -4.46 -7.71
N ASN A 164 4.47 -5.67 -7.44
CA ASN A 164 4.50 -6.25 -6.10
C ASN A 164 5.92 -6.41 -5.53
N ARG A 165 6.91 -5.81 -6.16
CA ARG A 165 8.31 -5.90 -5.76
C ARG A 165 8.52 -5.45 -4.31
N SER A 166 9.26 -6.22 -3.53
CA SER A 166 9.64 -5.82 -2.18
C SER A 166 10.83 -4.85 -2.21
N LEU A 167 10.94 -4.00 -1.20
CA LEU A 167 12.12 -3.15 -0.99
C LEU A 167 13.39 -4.01 -0.97
N CYS A 168 14.42 -3.54 -1.67
CA CYS A 168 15.71 -4.21 -1.78
C CYS A 168 15.63 -5.63 -2.35
N SER A 169 14.62 -5.94 -3.15
CA SER A 169 14.56 -7.16 -3.96
C SER A 169 14.37 -6.83 -5.43
N ASP A 170 14.87 -7.70 -6.32
CA ASP A 170 14.70 -7.53 -7.76
C ASP A 170 14.68 -8.88 -8.47
N PHE A 171 14.19 -8.91 -9.70
CA PHE A 171 14.06 -10.11 -10.50
C PHE A 171 14.99 -9.99 -11.73
N GLN A 172 15.97 -10.88 -11.81
CA GLN A 172 17.00 -10.80 -12.84
C GLN A 172 16.53 -11.46 -14.14
N GLU A 173 15.98 -12.67 -14.07
CA GLU A 173 15.54 -13.40 -15.25
C GLU A 173 14.21 -14.11 -15.00
N ILE A 174 13.32 -14.07 -16.02
CA ILE A 174 12.07 -14.83 -16.04
C ILE A 174 12.20 -15.87 -17.15
N LYS A 175 12.34 -17.15 -16.75
CA LYS A 175 12.50 -18.28 -17.64
C LYS A 175 11.20 -19.09 -17.71
N ILE A 176 10.78 -19.41 -18.91
CA ILE A 176 9.69 -20.36 -19.13
C ILE A 176 10.33 -21.73 -19.38
N LEU A 177 9.95 -22.69 -18.52
CA LEU A 177 10.51 -24.03 -18.54
C LEU A 177 10.08 -24.78 -19.81
N GLN A 178 11.00 -25.54 -20.39
CA GLN A 178 10.74 -26.42 -21.51
C GLN A 178 10.23 -27.78 -21.01
N LYS A 179 9.40 -28.44 -21.82
CA LYS A 179 8.83 -29.73 -21.50
C LYS A 179 9.81 -30.85 -21.86
N ASP A 180 10.19 -31.68 -20.88
CA ASP A 180 10.86 -32.96 -21.12
C ASP A 180 9.82 -34.07 -21.04
N THR A 181 9.53 -34.72 -22.16
CA THR A 181 8.51 -35.76 -22.24
C THR A 181 9.00 -37.08 -21.67
N LEU A 182 8.25 -37.67 -20.75
CA LEU A 182 8.46 -39.03 -20.26
C LEU A 182 7.37 -39.95 -20.81
N SER A 183 7.76 -41.05 -21.45
CA SER A 183 6.88 -42.14 -21.81
C SER A 183 7.29 -43.43 -21.10
N ILE A 184 6.29 -44.25 -20.77
CA ILE A 184 6.48 -45.47 -19.98
C ILE A 184 6.00 -46.65 -20.80
N SER A 185 6.85 -47.66 -20.94
CA SER A 185 6.45 -48.97 -21.43
C SER A 185 6.59 -49.98 -20.32
N ALA A 186 5.50 -50.68 -20.01
CA ALA A 186 5.50 -51.66 -18.93
C ALA A 186 4.61 -52.87 -19.25
N GLN A 187 4.95 -54.01 -18.66
CA GLN A 187 4.09 -55.22 -18.66
C GLN A 187 3.65 -55.49 -17.23
N ILE A 188 2.34 -55.43 -17.02
CA ILE A 188 1.72 -55.49 -15.68
C ILE A 188 0.69 -56.60 -15.64
N SER A 189 0.81 -57.48 -14.64
CA SER A 189 -0.16 -58.53 -14.34
C SER A 189 -1.26 -57.96 -13.46
N LEU A 190 -2.52 -58.14 -13.89
CA LEU A 190 -3.72 -57.68 -13.18
C LEU A 190 -4.40 -58.80 -12.39
N ASP A 191 -5.02 -58.44 -11.28
CA ASP A 191 -5.98 -59.29 -10.58
C ASP A 191 -7.21 -59.60 -11.46
N SER A 192 -7.81 -60.79 -11.26
CA SER A 192 -8.91 -61.32 -12.07
C SER A 192 -10.18 -60.44 -12.06
N PHE A 193 -10.38 -59.64 -11.02
CA PHE A 193 -11.62 -58.90 -10.77
C PHE A 193 -11.54 -57.41 -10.99
N VAL A 194 -10.39 -56.87 -11.43
CA VAL A 194 -10.17 -55.41 -11.57
C VAL A 194 -10.25 -55.00 -13.03
N LEU A 195 -10.84 -53.80 -13.27
CA LEU A 195 -10.92 -53.22 -14.61
C LEU A 195 -9.56 -52.58 -14.99
N GLY A 196 -8.97 -53.04 -16.11
CA GLY A 196 -7.66 -52.56 -16.54
C GLY A 196 -7.60 -51.07 -16.83
N GLU A 197 -8.68 -50.48 -17.37
CA GLU A 197 -8.83 -49.05 -17.64
C GLU A 197 -8.78 -48.22 -16.37
N SER A 198 -9.39 -48.75 -15.27
CA SER A 198 -9.32 -48.05 -13.97
C SER A 198 -7.91 -48.02 -13.40
N VAL A 199 -7.20 -49.16 -13.49
CA VAL A 199 -5.80 -49.25 -13.04
C VAL A 199 -4.92 -48.32 -13.88
N LEU A 200 -5.08 -48.27 -15.20
CA LEU A 200 -4.28 -47.40 -16.08
C LEU A 200 -4.55 -45.93 -15.83
N ALA A 201 -5.79 -45.57 -15.63
CA ALA A 201 -6.14 -44.17 -15.29
C ALA A 201 -5.50 -43.73 -13.96
N GLU A 202 -5.49 -44.66 -12.96
CA GLU A 202 -4.85 -44.39 -11.66
C GLU A 202 -3.33 -44.34 -11.77
N VAL A 203 -2.72 -45.22 -12.57
CA VAL A 203 -1.28 -45.19 -12.90
C VAL A 203 -0.90 -43.83 -13.44
N TYR A 204 -1.58 -43.36 -14.51
CA TYR A 204 -1.28 -42.06 -15.12
C TYR A 204 -1.48 -40.91 -14.10
N GLN A 205 -2.52 -40.93 -13.30
CA GLN A 205 -2.76 -39.89 -12.33
C GLN A 205 -1.69 -39.86 -11.22
N LYS A 206 -1.33 -41.05 -10.69
CA LYS A 206 -0.33 -41.13 -9.60
C LYS A 206 1.07 -40.77 -10.09
N ILE A 207 1.46 -41.19 -11.28
CA ILE A 207 2.75 -40.84 -11.86
C ILE A 207 2.77 -39.32 -12.16
N GLU A 208 1.72 -38.77 -12.71
CA GLU A 208 1.67 -37.32 -12.95
C GLU A 208 1.79 -36.52 -11.65
N LYS A 209 1.11 -36.95 -10.56
CA LYS A 209 1.28 -36.32 -9.24
C LYS A 209 2.69 -36.45 -8.68
N LEU A 210 3.42 -37.50 -9.02
CA LEU A 210 4.80 -37.70 -8.60
C LEU A 210 5.74 -36.75 -9.37
N ILE A 211 5.67 -36.79 -10.72
CA ILE A 211 6.61 -36.08 -11.57
C ILE A 211 6.31 -34.60 -11.73
N ASN A 212 5.03 -34.24 -11.74
CA ASN A 212 4.55 -32.90 -12.05
C ASN A 212 3.33 -32.51 -11.19
N PRO A 213 3.52 -32.37 -9.86
CA PRO A 213 2.43 -32.10 -8.96
C PRO A 213 1.79 -30.74 -9.28
N SER A 214 0.49 -30.74 -9.50
CA SER A 214 -0.28 -29.48 -9.56
C SER A 214 -0.39 -28.86 -8.16
N VAL A 215 -0.43 -27.55 -8.10
CA VAL A 215 -0.67 -26.82 -6.85
C VAL A 215 -2.17 -26.86 -6.56
N PRO A 216 -2.63 -27.50 -5.47
CA PRO A 216 -4.04 -27.51 -5.13
C PRO A 216 -4.49 -26.15 -4.57
N PHE A 217 -5.66 -25.72 -5.00
CA PHE A 217 -6.36 -24.61 -4.38
C PHE A 217 -7.42 -25.18 -3.45
N LEU A 218 -7.38 -24.80 -2.19
CA LEU A 218 -8.19 -25.37 -1.13
C LEU A 218 -9.26 -24.39 -0.66
N GLU A 219 -10.35 -24.89 -0.12
CA GLU A 219 -11.37 -24.09 0.53
C GLU A 219 -10.97 -23.71 1.96
N TYR A 220 -11.68 -22.72 2.54
CA TYR A 220 -11.41 -22.26 3.89
C TYR A 220 -11.56 -23.37 4.92
N GLU A 221 -12.64 -24.14 4.83
CA GLU A 221 -12.96 -25.25 5.74
C GLU A 221 -11.89 -26.36 5.68
N GLU A 222 -11.38 -26.65 4.48
CA GLU A 222 -10.32 -27.64 4.28
C GLU A 222 -9.01 -27.19 4.95
N MET A 223 -8.68 -25.89 4.83
CA MET A 223 -7.48 -25.35 5.47
C MET A 223 -7.59 -25.35 7.00
N ILE A 224 -8.76 -25.02 7.55
CA ILE A 224 -9.02 -25.10 8.99
C ILE A 224 -8.93 -26.56 9.47
N ALA A 225 -9.49 -27.53 8.71
CA ALA A 225 -9.38 -28.94 9.01
C ALA A 225 -7.94 -29.47 9.04
N LYS A 226 -7.04 -28.87 8.23
CA LYS A 226 -5.58 -29.10 8.24
C LYS A 226 -4.87 -28.46 9.44
N GLY A 227 -5.58 -27.77 10.33
CA GLY A 227 -5.04 -27.14 11.54
C GLY A 227 -4.47 -25.74 11.36
N ASN A 228 -4.74 -25.06 10.24
CA ASN A 228 -4.37 -23.66 10.06
C ASN A 228 -5.33 -22.74 10.81
N THR A 229 -4.82 -21.63 11.34
CA THR A 229 -5.66 -20.59 11.96
C THR A 229 -6.10 -19.56 10.91
N THR A 230 -7.15 -18.79 11.22
CA THR A 230 -7.59 -17.67 10.39
C THR A 230 -6.45 -16.66 10.15
N ILE A 231 -5.59 -16.46 11.13
CA ILE A 231 -4.42 -15.58 11.00
C ILE A 231 -3.45 -16.12 9.96
N ASP A 232 -3.12 -17.43 10.02
CA ASP A 232 -2.20 -18.06 9.06
C ASP A 232 -2.72 -17.97 7.63
N LEU A 233 -4.05 -18.13 7.46
CA LEU A 233 -4.69 -18.14 6.15
C LEU A 233 -4.70 -16.79 5.45
N PHE A 234 -4.92 -15.72 6.21
CA PHE A 234 -5.02 -14.37 5.64
C PHE A 234 -3.74 -13.54 5.74
N THR A 235 -2.71 -14.04 6.44
CA THR A 235 -1.39 -13.40 6.45
C THR A 235 -0.66 -13.66 5.13
N GLY A 236 -0.21 -12.59 4.49
CA GLY A 236 0.48 -12.64 3.19
C GLY A 236 -0.34 -12.04 2.05
N PRO A 237 -0.05 -12.37 0.79
CA PRO A 237 -0.77 -11.82 -0.36
C PRO A 237 -2.27 -12.12 -0.32
N PRO A 238 -3.10 -11.19 -0.85
CA PRO A 238 -4.54 -11.41 -0.92
C PRO A 238 -4.87 -12.73 -1.62
N VAL A 239 -5.81 -13.48 -1.04
CA VAL A 239 -6.27 -14.76 -1.61
C VAL A 239 -7.17 -14.50 -2.80
N ILE A 240 -6.85 -15.08 -3.94
CA ILE A 240 -7.62 -15.01 -5.18
C ILE A 240 -7.84 -16.43 -5.70
N GLY A 241 -9.10 -16.86 -5.80
CA GLY A 241 -9.45 -18.15 -6.40
C GLY A 241 -9.30 -19.38 -5.49
N GLY A 242 -8.72 -19.26 -4.30
CA GLY A 242 -8.56 -20.37 -3.35
C GLY A 242 -7.30 -20.21 -2.50
N PHE A 243 -7.24 -20.98 -1.42
CA PHE A 243 -6.06 -20.97 -0.55
C PHE A 243 -4.99 -21.93 -1.10
N VAL A 244 -3.75 -21.46 -1.15
CA VAL A 244 -2.59 -22.28 -1.49
C VAL A 244 -1.81 -22.59 -0.22
N ASP A 245 -1.75 -23.85 0.17
CA ASP A 245 -0.93 -24.27 1.31
C ASP A 245 0.55 -24.17 0.95
N GLY A 246 1.30 -23.39 1.71
CA GLY A 246 2.74 -23.22 1.51
C GLY A 246 3.53 -24.53 1.62
N LYS A 247 3.02 -25.52 2.37
CA LYS A 247 3.62 -26.86 2.53
C LYS A 247 3.48 -27.72 1.28
N GLU A 248 2.44 -27.48 0.47
CA GLU A 248 2.21 -28.17 -0.81
C GLU A 248 3.04 -27.58 -1.96
N LEU A 249 3.67 -26.43 -1.76
CA LEU A 249 4.53 -25.80 -2.75
C LEU A 249 5.92 -26.48 -2.78
N LYS A 250 5.98 -27.64 -3.39
CA LYS A 250 7.22 -28.41 -3.51
C LYS A 250 8.29 -27.69 -4.34
N SER A 251 9.55 -28.06 -4.14
CA SER A 251 10.67 -27.68 -5.00
C SER A 251 10.46 -28.20 -6.43
N LYS A 252 11.15 -27.62 -7.39
CA LYS A 252 11.17 -28.14 -8.75
C LYS A 252 11.76 -29.54 -8.76
N THR A 253 11.13 -30.47 -9.47
CA THR A 253 11.62 -31.83 -9.67
C THR A 253 12.84 -31.76 -10.60
N ASN A 254 14.01 -32.06 -10.08
CA ASN A 254 15.27 -32.09 -10.86
C ASN A 254 15.70 -33.51 -11.19
N GLU A 255 15.17 -34.51 -10.51
CA GLU A 255 15.51 -35.92 -10.69
C GLU A 255 14.34 -36.80 -10.28
N ILE A 256 14.22 -37.94 -10.90
CA ILE A 256 13.20 -38.97 -10.60
C ILE A 256 13.88 -40.31 -10.71
N TYR A 257 13.50 -41.26 -9.82
CA TYR A 257 14.00 -42.64 -9.87
C TYR A 257 12.93 -43.55 -10.51
N ILE A 258 13.42 -44.43 -11.44
CA ILE A 258 12.54 -45.43 -12.06
C ILE A 258 11.98 -46.39 -11.02
N SER A 259 12.78 -46.73 -10.00
CA SER A 259 12.37 -47.50 -8.83
C SER A 259 11.17 -46.88 -8.10
N GLU A 260 11.10 -45.56 -7.93
CA GLU A 260 9.95 -44.86 -7.32
C GLU A 260 8.67 -45.01 -8.18
N ILE A 261 8.82 -44.87 -9.50
CA ILE A 261 7.69 -45.08 -10.43
C ILE A 261 7.20 -46.52 -10.32
N LYS A 262 8.10 -47.48 -10.24
CA LYS A 262 7.77 -48.92 -10.12
C LYS A 262 7.05 -49.20 -8.83
N GLU A 263 7.57 -48.73 -7.69
CA GLU A 263 6.92 -48.91 -6.36
C GLU A 263 5.53 -48.25 -6.33
N LEU A 264 5.37 -47.09 -6.95
CA LEU A 264 4.09 -46.40 -7.03
C LEU A 264 3.04 -47.20 -7.82
N ILE A 265 3.46 -47.86 -8.91
CA ILE A 265 2.55 -48.71 -9.71
C ILE A 265 2.23 -50.01 -8.95
N GLU A 266 3.20 -50.64 -8.30
CA GLU A 266 2.99 -51.86 -7.48
C GLU A 266 1.99 -51.64 -6.33
N ASN A 267 1.93 -50.45 -5.77
CA ASN A 267 1.01 -50.08 -4.70
C ASN A 267 -0.41 -49.68 -5.19
N ILE A 268 -0.72 -49.88 -6.49
CA ILE A 268 -2.09 -49.68 -7.00
C ILE A 268 -2.93 -50.95 -6.79
N GLN A 269 -4.12 -50.74 -6.24
CA GLN A 269 -5.03 -51.86 -6.03
C GLN A 269 -5.39 -52.57 -7.34
N GLY A 270 -5.14 -53.85 -7.43
CA GLY A 270 -5.40 -54.66 -8.64
C GLY A 270 -4.16 -54.95 -9.48
N VAL A 271 -3.00 -54.40 -9.13
CA VAL A 271 -1.70 -54.79 -9.71
C VAL A 271 -1.17 -55.97 -8.92
N VAL A 272 -0.85 -57.05 -9.61
CA VAL A 272 -0.27 -58.27 -9.00
C VAL A 272 1.26 -58.24 -9.08
N SER A 273 1.80 -57.93 -10.26
CA SER A 273 3.25 -57.86 -10.49
C SER A 273 3.55 -56.96 -11.69
N ILE A 274 4.77 -56.43 -11.71
CA ILE A 274 5.33 -55.73 -12.89
C ILE A 274 6.47 -56.59 -13.42
N ASP A 275 6.28 -57.12 -14.60
CA ASP A 275 7.25 -58.01 -15.20
C ASP A 275 8.40 -57.24 -15.87
N GLN A 276 8.07 -56.12 -16.50
CA GLN A 276 9.05 -55.24 -17.16
C GLN A 276 8.58 -53.79 -17.07
N ILE A 277 9.49 -52.85 -16.84
CA ILE A 277 9.27 -51.41 -16.93
C ILE A 277 10.46 -50.76 -17.64
N ASP A 278 10.18 -50.00 -18.66
CA ASP A 278 11.14 -49.17 -19.40
C ASP A 278 10.61 -47.72 -19.42
N VAL A 279 11.48 -46.77 -19.15
CA VAL A 279 11.15 -45.35 -19.20
C VAL A 279 11.95 -44.69 -20.31
N PHE A 280 11.29 -43.82 -21.04
CA PHE A 280 11.90 -43.08 -22.15
C PHE A 280 11.82 -41.60 -21.86
N LYS A 281 12.92 -40.87 -22.05
CA LYS A 281 12.95 -39.40 -21.97
C LYS A 281 13.14 -38.83 -23.38
N ASN A 282 12.20 -38.03 -23.85
CA ASN A 282 12.19 -37.46 -25.19
C ASN A 282 12.38 -38.53 -26.29
N GLY A 283 11.74 -39.71 -26.11
CA GLY A 283 11.84 -40.87 -27.01
C GLY A 283 13.13 -41.69 -26.89
N ILE A 284 14.04 -41.36 -25.98
CA ILE A 284 15.29 -42.10 -25.74
C ILE A 284 15.15 -42.94 -24.49
N LYS A 285 15.40 -44.22 -24.58
CA LYS A 285 15.35 -45.16 -23.45
C LYS A 285 16.39 -44.79 -22.39
N VAL A 286 15.98 -44.70 -21.15
CA VAL A 286 16.86 -44.46 -20.00
C VAL A 286 17.28 -45.81 -19.44
N PHE A 287 18.56 -46.02 -19.25
CA PHE A 287 19.13 -47.26 -18.73
C PHE A 287 19.54 -47.20 -17.27
N GLU A 288 19.69 -46.00 -16.74
CA GLU A 288 20.02 -45.73 -15.35
C GLU A 288 18.74 -45.58 -14.54
N ASP A 289 18.74 -45.92 -13.26
CA ASP A 289 17.60 -45.73 -12.37
C ASP A 289 17.26 -44.24 -12.16
N LEU A 290 18.25 -43.36 -12.24
CA LEU A 290 18.12 -41.93 -12.08
C LEU A 290 17.83 -41.22 -13.43
N ILE A 291 16.78 -40.45 -13.50
CA ILE A 291 16.39 -39.62 -14.63
C ILE A 291 16.61 -38.15 -14.26
N PRO A 292 17.68 -37.51 -14.72
CA PRO A 292 17.94 -36.11 -14.42
C PRO A 292 17.17 -35.17 -15.37
N PHE A 293 16.71 -34.01 -14.81
CA PHE A 293 16.08 -32.92 -15.57
C PHE A 293 16.91 -31.64 -15.44
N GLY A 294 17.01 -30.93 -16.55
CA GLY A 294 17.72 -29.65 -16.60
C GLY A 294 17.11 -28.58 -15.74
N GLU A 295 17.87 -27.53 -15.43
CA GLU A 295 17.34 -26.40 -14.69
C GLU A 295 16.20 -25.69 -15.44
N ASP A 296 16.27 -25.65 -16.76
CA ASP A 296 15.35 -24.97 -17.66
C ASP A 296 14.25 -25.89 -18.21
N SER A 297 14.11 -27.14 -17.69
CA SER A 297 13.11 -28.09 -18.14
C SER A 297 12.30 -28.67 -16.97
N TYR A 298 11.13 -29.21 -17.27
CA TYR A 298 10.28 -29.93 -16.32
C TYR A 298 9.79 -31.24 -16.91
N PRO A 299 9.59 -32.30 -16.10
CA PRO A 299 9.06 -33.57 -16.57
C PRO A 299 7.56 -33.47 -16.87
N SER A 300 7.13 -34.10 -17.96
CA SER A 300 5.72 -34.26 -18.32
C SER A 300 5.46 -35.66 -18.85
N LEU A 301 4.44 -36.33 -18.32
CA LEU A 301 4.06 -37.67 -18.72
C LEU A 301 3.32 -37.64 -20.07
N GLU A 302 3.79 -38.41 -21.03
CA GLU A 302 3.06 -38.67 -22.26
C GLU A 302 1.97 -39.72 -22.01
N LYS A 303 0.71 -39.28 -22.10
CA LYS A 303 -0.47 -40.07 -21.86
C LYS A 303 -1.08 -40.40 -23.22
N ASN A 304 -0.78 -41.57 -23.75
CA ASN A 304 -1.32 -41.98 -25.04
C ASN A 304 -2.79 -42.47 -24.93
N ILE A 305 -3.66 -41.73 -24.23
CA ILE A 305 -5.05 -42.18 -23.95
C ILE A 305 -5.82 -42.40 -25.23
N LEU A 306 -5.85 -41.43 -26.15
CA LEU A 306 -6.60 -41.50 -27.38
C LEU A 306 -5.99 -42.45 -28.44
N ASN A 307 -4.67 -42.51 -28.44
CA ASN A 307 -3.89 -43.33 -29.40
C ASN A 307 -3.24 -44.54 -28.74
N TYR A 308 -3.81 -45.03 -27.63
CA TYR A 308 -3.23 -46.05 -26.80
C TYR A 308 -2.85 -47.33 -27.58
N GLN A 309 -3.71 -47.79 -28.48
CA GLN A 309 -3.47 -49.01 -29.22
C GLN A 309 -2.35 -48.90 -30.28
N SER A 310 -2.09 -47.69 -30.78
CA SER A 310 -1.07 -47.41 -31.80
C SER A 310 0.26 -46.93 -31.20
N ALA A 311 0.32 -46.62 -29.91
CA ALA A 311 1.53 -46.16 -29.26
C ALA A 311 2.58 -47.28 -29.18
N SER A 312 3.83 -46.94 -29.54
CA SER A 312 4.95 -47.87 -29.42
C SER A 312 5.37 -48.11 -27.96
N GLU A 313 5.21 -47.05 -27.15
CA GLU A 313 5.54 -47.04 -25.73
C GLU A 313 4.25 -46.98 -24.96
N ARG A 314 3.85 -48.12 -24.39
CA ARG A 314 2.57 -48.27 -23.64
C ARG A 314 2.64 -49.30 -22.53
N ILE A 315 1.77 -49.16 -21.55
CA ILE A 315 1.58 -50.11 -20.48
C ILE A 315 0.65 -51.22 -20.96
N VAL A 316 1.14 -52.46 -21.05
CA VAL A 316 0.38 -53.61 -21.50
C VAL A 316 -0.04 -54.43 -20.26
N PHE A 317 -1.30 -54.78 -20.20
CA PHE A 317 -1.84 -55.56 -19.10
C PHE A 317 -2.04 -57.02 -19.50
N TYR A 318 -1.79 -57.91 -18.55
CA TYR A 318 -2.02 -59.35 -18.67
C TYR A 318 -2.94 -59.82 -17.54
N ARG A 319 -3.89 -60.69 -17.86
CA ARG A 319 -4.76 -61.36 -16.90
C ARG A 319 -4.69 -62.86 -17.13
N ASN A 320 -4.25 -63.62 -16.10
CA ASN A 320 -4.03 -65.06 -16.23
C ASN A 320 -3.22 -65.40 -17.52
N SER A 321 -2.16 -64.72 -17.77
CA SER A 321 -1.25 -64.80 -18.94
C SER A 321 -1.88 -64.42 -20.30
N ASN A 322 -3.13 -63.99 -20.32
CA ASN A 322 -3.76 -63.47 -21.54
C ASN A 322 -3.64 -61.95 -21.57
N LYS A 323 -3.34 -61.40 -22.76
CA LYS A 323 -3.27 -59.97 -22.95
C LYS A 323 -4.68 -59.37 -22.78
N TYR A 324 -4.74 -58.32 -21.94
CA TYR A 324 -5.96 -57.56 -21.71
C TYR A 324 -5.99 -56.36 -22.67
N GLU A 325 -7.09 -56.18 -23.38
CA GLU A 325 -7.29 -55.07 -24.31
C GLU A 325 -8.00 -53.90 -23.63
N ILE A 326 -7.40 -52.73 -23.65
CA ILE A 326 -7.92 -51.50 -23.05
C ILE A 326 -8.91 -50.86 -23.98
N ASP A 327 -10.12 -50.53 -23.46
CA ASP A 327 -11.08 -49.67 -24.14
C ASP A 327 -10.71 -48.20 -23.89
N THR A 328 -10.34 -47.48 -24.99
CA THR A 328 -9.86 -46.09 -24.94
C THR A 328 -10.98 -45.11 -24.55
N VAL A 329 -12.25 -45.43 -24.80
CA VAL A 329 -13.38 -44.58 -24.42
C VAL A 329 -13.61 -44.65 -22.91
N ILE A 330 -13.59 -45.83 -22.34
CA ILE A 330 -13.74 -46.07 -20.90
C ILE A 330 -12.54 -45.43 -20.17
N LEU A 331 -11.33 -45.65 -20.67
CA LEU A 331 -10.10 -45.04 -20.14
C LEU A 331 -10.18 -43.52 -20.08
N SER A 332 -10.62 -42.87 -21.16
CA SER A 332 -10.74 -41.41 -21.21
C SER A 332 -11.75 -40.92 -20.20
N GLN A 333 -12.93 -41.56 -20.08
CA GLN A 333 -13.97 -41.19 -19.13
C GLN A 333 -13.47 -41.31 -17.67
N LEU A 334 -12.80 -42.39 -17.33
CA LEU A 334 -12.29 -42.64 -15.98
C LEU A 334 -11.15 -41.67 -15.64
N TYR A 335 -10.24 -41.39 -16.58
CA TYR A 335 -9.16 -40.45 -16.39
C TYR A 335 -9.69 -39.02 -16.22
N ASP A 336 -10.66 -38.60 -17.03
CA ASP A 336 -11.32 -37.31 -16.91
C ASP A 336 -12.03 -37.16 -15.58
N ALA A 337 -12.74 -38.19 -15.11
CA ALA A 337 -13.39 -38.19 -13.80
C ALA A 337 -12.38 -37.99 -12.64
N LEU A 338 -11.22 -38.70 -12.70
CA LEU A 338 -10.15 -38.53 -11.73
C LEU A 338 -9.50 -37.14 -11.78
N THR A 339 -9.43 -36.55 -12.97
CA THR A 339 -8.81 -35.23 -13.19
C THR A 339 -9.76 -34.09 -12.79
N VAL A 340 -11.06 -34.22 -13.09
CA VAL A 340 -12.09 -33.23 -12.66
C VAL A 340 -12.23 -33.20 -11.14
N ALA A 341 -12.12 -34.32 -10.46
CA ALA A 341 -12.11 -34.38 -9.01
C ALA A 341 -10.91 -33.64 -8.38
N SER A 342 -9.84 -33.43 -9.14
CA SER A 342 -8.67 -32.65 -8.70
C SER A 342 -8.74 -31.16 -9.09
N LYS A 343 -9.76 -30.72 -9.85
CA LYS A 343 -9.94 -29.32 -10.25
C LYS A 343 -10.66 -28.53 -9.15
N THR A 344 -10.02 -27.57 -8.72
CA THR A 344 -10.16 -26.45 -7.80
C THR A 344 -11.56 -25.89 -7.59
N SER A 345 -11.93 -25.78 -6.32
CA SER A 345 -12.97 -24.86 -5.86
C SER A 345 -12.41 -23.41 -5.89
N PHE A 346 -13.22 -22.50 -6.40
CA PHE A 346 -12.87 -21.08 -6.38
C PHE A 346 -13.42 -20.43 -5.11
N PHE A 347 -12.55 -20.13 -4.17
CA PHE A 347 -12.91 -19.33 -3.01
C PHE A 347 -13.22 -17.89 -3.44
N LYS A 348 -14.44 -17.45 -3.17
CA LYS A 348 -14.82 -16.05 -3.22
C LYS A 348 -15.04 -15.58 -1.79
N PRO A 349 -14.17 -14.69 -1.25
CA PRO A 349 -14.41 -14.16 0.08
C PRO A 349 -15.77 -13.48 0.11
N ARG A 350 -16.62 -13.89 1.06
CA ARG A 350 -17.90 -13.23 1.30
C ARG A 350 -17.61 -11.79 1.68
N GLN A 351 -18.13 -10.84 0.93
CA GLN A 351 -18.11 -9.46 1.33
C GLN A 351 -19.08 -9.30 2.50
N ILE A 352 -18.54 -8.89 3.64
CA ILE A 352 -19.36 -8.51 4.79
C ILE A 352 -19.97 -7.14 4.43
N GLU A 353 -21.23 -7.15 4.06
CA GLU A 353 -21.98 -5.91 3.84
C GLU A 353 -22.44 -5.34 5.18
N SER A 354 -22.52 -4.01 5.29
CA SER A 354 -23.08 -3.35 6.48
C SER A 354 -24.50 -3.82 6.82
N LYS A 355 -25.23 -4.33 5.82
CA LYS A 355 -26.55 -4.96 5.97
C LYS A 355 -26.55 -6.25 6.79
N ASP A 356 -25.41 -6.92 6.94
CA ASP A 356 -25.28 -8.12 7.77
C ASP A 356 -25.32 -7.77 9.28
N PHE A 357 -25.13 -6.50 9.63
CA PHE A 357 -25.22 -5.97 11.00
C PHE A 357 -26.50 -5.18 11.18
N ILE A 358 -27.56 -5.84 11.60
CA ILE A 358 -28.82 -5.14 11.96
C ILE A 358 -28.75 -4.81 13.44
N SER A 359 -28.67 -3.53 13.77
CA SER A 359 -28.82 -3.10 15.17
C SER A 359 -30.22 -3.39 15.67
N ARG A 360 -30.29 -3.88 16.89
CA ARG A 360 -31.55 -4.17 17.61
C ARG A 360 -32.14 -2.92 18.25
N PHE A 361 -31.35 -1.86 18.42
CA PHE A 361 -31.65 -0.68 19.18
C PHE A 361 -31.63 0.57 18.30
N THR A 362 -32.51 1.50 18.62
CA THR A 362 -32.46 2.85 18.06
C THR A 362 -31.54 3.73 18.88
N ARG A 363 -31.14 4.88 18.34
CA ARG A 363 -30.33 5.87 19.08
C ARG A 363 -31.05 6.28 20.36
N ASP A 364 -32.38 6.51 20.32
CA ASP A 364 -33.19 6.90 21.46
C ASP A 364 -33.22 5.81 22.54
N ASP A 365 -33.22 4.54 22.19
CA ASP A 365 -33.18 3.45 23.17
C ASP A 365 -31.92 3.48 24.03
N ILE A 366 -30.82 4.00 23.49
CA ILE A 366 -29.53 4.11 24.21
C ILE A 366 -29.40 5.45 24.93
N GLU A 367 -29.78 6.57 24.29
CA GLU A 367 -29.50 7.93 24.76
C GLU A 367 -30.54 8.47 25.73
N ARG A 368 -31.77 7.97 25.66
CA ARG A 368 -32.89 8.53 26.46
C ARG A 368 -32.69 8.28 27.96
N TYR A 369 -32.60 9.33 28.71
CA TYR A 369 -32.52 9.29 30.17
C TYR A 369 -33.90 9.41 30.78
N PHE A 370 -34.19 8.62 31.81
CA PHE A 370 -35.40 8.70 32.60
C PHE A 370 -35.06 9.22 34.00
N SER A 371 -35.70 10.34 34.39
CA SER A 371 -35.41 10.97 35.67
C SER A 371 -35.91 10.14 36.85
N ILE A 372 -35.02 9.88 37.83
CA ILE A 372 -35.37 9.23 39.09
C ILE A 372 -36.34 10.04 39.92
N GLN A 373 -36.46 11.34 39.64
CA GLN A 373 -37.37 12.24 40.37
C GLN A 373 -38.82 11.87 40.12
N ASN A 374 -39.15 11.24 38.99
CA ASN A 374 -40.49 10.75 38.68
C ASN A 374 -40.88 9.51 39.50
N GLU A 375 -39.90 8.77 40.05
CA GLU A 375 -40.12 7.55 40.82
C GLU A 375 -40.16 7.81 42.33
N LEU A 376 -39.77 8.98 42.76
CA LEU A 376 -39.73 9.33 44.18
C LEU A 376 -41.14 9.62 44.73
N PRO A 377 -41.40 9.31 46.05
CA PRO A 377 -42.70 9.55 46.67
C PRO A 377 -43.16 10.99 46.60
N SER A 378 -44.47 11.21 46.44
CA SER A 378 -45.12 12.53 46.28
C SER A 378 -44.84 13.48 47.44
N ILE A 379 -44.49 12.95 48.61
CA ILE A 379 -44.15 13.76 49.79
C ILE A 379 -42.98 14.71 49.52
N TYR A 380 -42.08 14.36 48.55
CA TYR A 380 -40.95 15.23 48.20
C TYR A 380 -41.33 16.40 47.29
N GLY A 381 -42.46 16.29 46.55
CA GLY A 381 -42.98 17.34 45.70
C GLY A 381 -42.10 17.59 44.47
N LEU A 382 -41.53 16.53 43.88
CA LEU A 382 -40.56 16.62 42.78
C LEU A 382 -41.20 16.48 41.38
N LYS A 383 -42.36 15.83 41.30
CA LYS A 383 -43.04 15.65 40.01
C LYS A 383 -43.73 16.96 39.55
N GLU A 384 -44.07 17.00 38.28
CA GLU A 384 -44.76 18.15 37.69
C GLU A 384 -46.10 18.38 38.35
N ASN A 385 -46.39 19.66 38.73
CA ASN A 385 -47.63 20.07 39.39
C ASN A 385 -47.97 19.34 40.71
N GLU A 386 -47.03 18.63 41.33
CA GLU A 386 -47.25 17.86 42.55
C GLU A 386 -47.54 18.77 43.78
N LEU A 387 -46.88 19.92 43.81
CA LEU A 387 -47.12 20.94 44.78
C LEU A 387 -48.29 21.82 44.33
N GLY A 388 -49.48 21.70 44.94
CA GLY A 388 -50.63 22.50 44.61
C GLY A 388 -50.42 24.03 44.76
N SER A 389 -51.25 24.83 44.13
CA SER A 389 -51.15 26.30 44.10
C SER A 389 -51.21 26.95 45.52
N SER A 390 -51.61 26.20 46.50
CA SER A 390 -51.67 26.66 47.93
C SER A 390 -50.38 26.35 48.71
N ALA A 391 -49.38 25.76 48.09
CA ALA A 391 -48.14 25.39 48.79
C ALA A 391 -47.37 26.61 49.30
N LYS A 392 -46.88 26.55 50.52
CA LYS A 392 -46.11 27.64 51.15
C LYS A 392 -44.80 27.84 50.39
N ALA A 393 -44.37 29.08 50.18
CA ALA A 393 -43.16 29.46 49.50
C ALA A 393 -41.91 28.69 50.00
N LYS A 394 -41.77 28.45 51.28
CA LYS A 394 -40.73 27.62 51.90
C LYS A 394 -40.71 26.18 51.35
N ARG A 395 -41.91 25.61 51.20
CA ARG A 395 -42.07 24.24 50.69
C ARG A 395 -41.64 24.11 49.22
N ILE A 396 -42.01 25.10 48.41
CA ILE A 396 -41.65 25.23 47.02
C ILE A 396 -40.11 25.36 46.91
N ALA A 397 -39.51 26.22 47.75
CA ALA A 397 -38.06 26.42 47.78
C ALA A 397 -37.32 25.13 48.17
N GLN A 398 -37.81 24.37 49.16
CA GLN A 398 -37.24 23.09 49.58
C GLN A 398 -37.29 22.03 48.46
N SER A 399 -38.43 21.93 47.76
CA SER A 399 -38.59 21.04 46.62
C SER A 399 -37.62 21.38 45.49
N ARG A 400 -37.50 22.69 45.13
CA ARG A 400 -36.54 23.13 44.11
C ARG A 400 -35.09 22.88 44.51
N GLN A 401 -34.73 23.05 45.77
CA GLN A 401 -33.37 22.76 46.24
C GLN A 401 -33.04 21.28 46.16
N LEU A 402 -33.99 20.41 46.56
CA LEU A 402 -33.81 18.96 46.43
C LEU A 402 -33.76 18.53 44.95
N LYS A 403 -34.63 19.09 44.10
CA LYS A 403 -34.65 18.88 42.66
C LYS A 403 -33.26 19.21 42.04
N ALA A 404 -32.72 20.38 42.37
CA ALA A 404 -31.42 20.82 41.89
C ALA A 404 -30.29 19.89 42.38
N TYR A 405 -30.34 19.42 43.60
CA TYR A 405 -29.38 18.49 44.16
C TYR A 405 -29.40 17.14 43.45
N LEU A 406 -30.56 16.56 43.20
CA LEU A 406 -30.71 15.30 42.45
C LEU A 406 -30.33 15.45 40.98
N THR A 407 -30.66 16.57 40.37
CA THR A 407 -30.29 16.86 38.98
C THR A 407 -28.79 16.83 38.75
N PHE A 408 -27.97 17.11 39.75
CA PHE A 408 -26.50 16.97 39.63
C PHE A 408 -26.10 15.54 39.30
N PHE A 409 -26.65 14.54 39.95
CA PHE A 409 -26.37 13.12 39.67
C PHE A 409 -26.96 12.67 38.31
N GLU A 410 -28.17 13.15 38.02
CA GLU A 410 -28.86 12.84 36.77
C GLU A 410 -28.16 13.45 35.57
N GLN A 411 -27.52 14.62 35.72
CA GLN A 411 -26.67 15.21 34.68
C GLN A 411 -25.49 14.33 34.34
N LEU A 412 -24.86 13.73 35.35
CA LEU A 412 -23.73 12.80 35.11
C LEU A 412 -24.21 11.57 34.34
N MET A 413 -25.33 10.98 34.72
CA MET A 413 -25.90 9.80 34.04
C MET A 413 -26.35 10.11 32.62
N ALA A 414 -27.06 11.21 32.39
CA ALA A 414 -27.46 11.66 31.06
C ALA A 414 -26.26 11.92 30.14
N SER A 415 -25.23 12.56 30.68
CA SER A 415 -23.97 12.78 29.93
C SER A 415 -23.25 11.47 29.60
N HIS A 416 -23.29 10.49 30.49
CA HIS A 416 -22.70 9.16 30.22
C HIS A 416 -23.43 8.45 29.07
N LEU A 417 -24.76 8.45 29.05
CA LEU A 417 -25.54 7.90 27.94
C LEU A 417 -25.26 8.63 26.63
N SER A 418 -25.09 9.95 26.68
CA SER A 418 -24.71 10.73 25.51
C SER A 418 -23.31 10.38 25.02
N GLN A 419 -22.35 10.10 25.92
CA GLN A 419 -21.05 9.57 25.53
C GLN A 419 -21.16 8.21 24.85
N LEU A 420 -21.98 7.31 25.39
CA LEU A 420 -22.18 5.98 24.86
C LEU A 420 -22.71 6.01 23.41
N VAL A 421 -23.75 6.79 23.15
CA VAL A 421 -24.33 6.95 21.79
C VAL A 421 -23.34 7.58 20.81
N ASN A 422 -22.50 8.51 21.28
CA ASN A 422 -21.51 9.19 20.45
C ASN A 422 -20.16 8.44 20.40
N LEU A 423 -20.09 7.21 20.90
CA LEU A 423 -18.86 6.42 20.89
C LEU A 423 -18.28 6.27 19.47
N ARG A 424 -19.17 6.09 18.47
CA ARG A 424 -18.77 6.05 17.05
C ARG A 424 -18.09 7.34 16.59
N ASN A 425 -18.54 8.50 17.02
CA ASN A 425 -17.93 9.79 16.69
C ASN A 425 -16.59 9.95 17.41
N ILE A 426 -16.51 9.49 18.65
CA ILE A 426 -15.28 9.52 19.45
C ILE A 426 -14.19 8.70 18.76
N PHE A 427 -14.49 7.49 18.31
CA PHE A 427 -13.55 6.58 17.63
C PHE A 427 -13.40 6.85 16.13
N SER A 428 -14.16 7.76 15.54
CA SER A 428 -14.07 8.10 14.13
C SER A 428 -12.73 8.78 13.78
N ILE A 429 -12.24 8.52 12.58
CA ILE A 429 -11.07 9.18 11.99
C ILE A 429 -11.43 10.36 11.08
N HIS A 430 -12.63 10.95 11.26
CA HIS A 430 -13.02 12.16 10.53
C HIS A 430 -12.40 13.42 11.16
N LYS A 431 -12.02 14.37 10.30
CA LYS A 431 -11.46 15.66 10.73
C LYS A 431 -12.52 16.61 11.32
N ASP A 432 -13.77 16.43 10.88
CA ASP A 432 -14.88 17.35 11.20
C ASP A 432 -15.49 17.13 12.60
N ILE A 433 -14.83 16.33 13.45
CA ILE A 433 -15.33 16.09 14.80
C ILE A 433 -14.85 17.19 15.74
N ASP A 434 -15.76 18.09 16.04
CA ASP A 434 -15.48 19.25 16.89
C ASP A 434 -15.52 18.96 18.40
N LYS A 435 -15.97 17.77 18.81
CA LYS A 435 -16.15 17.42 20.23
C LYS A 435 -15.53 16.06 20.52
N SER A 436 -14.88 15.93 21.66
CA SER A 436 -14.39 14.66 22.20
C SER A 436 -15.12 14.24 23.47
N PHE A 437 -15.98 15.13 24.00
CA PHE A 437 -16.86 14.88 25.13
C PHE A 437 -18.27 15.41 24.83
N PHE A 438 -19.25 14.56 25.00
CA PHE A 438 -20.62 14.83 24.67
C PHE A 438 -21.45 14.94 25.96
N THR A 439 -22.12 16.06 26.12
CA THR A 439 -23.03 16.32 27.25
C THR A 439 -24.46 16.39 26.76
N LYS A 440 -25.38 15.88 27.56
CA LYS A 440 -26.82 15.99 27.29
C LYS A 440 -27.54 16.46 28.54
N ILE A 441 -28.45 17.36 28.36
CA ILE A 441 -29.33 17.81 29.43
C ILE A 441 -30.27 16.67 29.81
N PRO A 442 -30.49 16.39 31.10
CA PRO A 442 -31.51 15.44 31.54
C PRO A 442 -32.90 16.02 31.37
N ASP A 443 -33.41 16.08 30.14
CA ASP A 443 -34.67 16.69 29.73
C ASP A 443 -35.92 16.08 30.36
N SER A 444 -35.81 14.86 30.86
CA SER A 444 -36.89 14.16 31.59
C SER A 444 -37.06 14.60 33.05
N VAL A 445 -36.16 15.47 33.55
CA VAL A 445 -36.32 16.05 34.90
C VAL A 445 -37.50 17.02 34.93
N PRO A 446 -38.50 16.81 35.81
CA PRO A 446 -39.69 17.65 35.87
C PRO A 446 -39.34 19.12 36.15
N GLU A 447 -39.90 20.03 35.35
CA GLU A 447 -39.72 21.52 35.55
C GLU A 447 -38.25 21.97 35.62
N LEU A 448 -37.34 21.29 34.90
CA LEU A 448 -35.89 21.56 34.93
C LEU A 448 -35.54 23.04 34.79
N LYS A 449 -36.24 23.77 33.89
CA LYS A 449 -36.05 25.22 33.70
C LYS A 449 -36.17 26.02 34.98
N SER A 450 -37.06 25.60 35.90
CA SER A 450 -37.34 26.34 37.14
C SER A 450 -36.19 26.36 38.15
N ILE A 451 -35.22 25.46 37.98
CA ILE A 451 -34.02 25.35 38.85
C ILE A 451 -32.76 25.92 38.19
N LEU A 452 -32.80 26.29 36.92
CA LEU A 452 -31.70 26.90 36.22
C LEU A 452 -31.63 28.40 36.51
N LEU A 453 -30.43 28.94 36.63
CA LEU A 453 -30.15 30.31 37.00
C LEU A 453 -30.79 31.33 36.02
N GLU A 454 -30.79 30.99 34.73
CA GLU A 454 -31.27 31.86 33.66
C GLU A 454 -32.55 31.34 32.97
N ASN A 455 -33.19 30.28 33.50
CA ASN A 455 -34.33 29.57 32.90
C ASN A 455 -34.14 29.19 31.41
N ASP A 456 -32.88 29.11 30.95
CA ASP A 456 -32.50 28.90 29.56
C ASP A 456 -31.68 27.58 29.43
N LEU A 457 -32.29 26.63 28.75
CA LEU A 457 -31.68 25.30 28.53
C LEU A 457 -30.50 25.36 27.56
N GLU A 458 -30.53 26.23 26.55
CA GLU A 458 -29.48 26.35 25.57
C GLU A 458 -28.22 26.96 26.19
N LYS A 459 -28.36 27.99 26.98
CA LYS A 459 -27.24 28.56 27.74
C LYS A 459 -26.67 27.56 28.75
N TYR A 460 -27.54 26.77 29.38
CA TYR A 460 -27.11 25.73 30.29
C TYR A 460 -26.24 24.66 29.54
N GLN A 461 -26.74 24.20 28.37
CA GLN A 461 -25.99 23.24 27.54
C GLN A 461 -24.63 23.78 27.11
N ASN A 462 -24.59 25.04 26.66
CA ASN A 462 -23.32 25.65 26.22
C ASN A 462 -22.32 25.77 27.37
N LYS A 463 -22.78 26.23 28.54
CA LYS A 463 -21.95 26.33 29.74
C LYS A 463 -21.45 24.97 30.24
N LEU A 464 -22.32 23.96 30.17
CA LEU A 464 -21.94 22.59 30.51
C LEU A 464 -20.84 22.06 29.58
N GLN A 465 -20.95 22.36 28.29
CA GLN A 465 -19.94 21.98 27.30
C GLN A 465 -18.59 22.70 27.55
N GLU A 466 -18.62 24.01 27.82
CA GLU A 466 -17.43 24.79 28.16
C GLU A 466 -16.71 24.28 29.43
N LEU A 467 -17.49 23.88 30.46
CA LEU A 467 -16.93 23.34 31.70
C LEU A 467 -16.26 21.97 31.53
N THR A 468 -16.80 21.16 30.63
CA THR A 468 -16.35 19.78 30.43
C THR A 468 -15.20 19.67 29.41
N GLU A 469 -15.17 20.57 28.42
CA GLU A 469 -14.20 20.48 27.31
C GLU A 469 -13.68 21.86 26.90
N THR A 470 -12.40 22.12 27.15
CA THR A 470 -11.64 23.20 26.52
C THR A 470 -10.99 22.70 25.24
N ASP A 471 -10.59 23.61 24.34
CA ASP A 471 -9.88 23.24 23.09
C ASP A 471 -8.65 22.38 23.35
N GLU A 472 -7.85 22.72 24.35
CA GLU A 472 -6.68 21.95 24.74
C GLU A 472 -7.05 20.52 25.18
N LYS A 473 -8.05 20.36 26.04
CA LYS A 473 -8.53 19.04 26.48
C LYS A 473 -9.09 18.23 25.33
N LYS A 474 -9.78 18.87 24.38
CA LYS A 474 -10.31 18.25 23.18
C LYS A 474 -9.17 17.66 22.34
N PHE A 475 -8.15 18.46 22.04
CA PHE A 475 -7.02 17.98 21.25
C PHE A 475 -6.27 16.86 21.96
N LEU A 476 -6.03 16.96 23.25
CA LEU A 476 -5.36 15.95 24.04
C LEU A 476 -6.15 14.61 24.01
N ARG A 477 -7.44 14.64 24.30
CA ARG A 477 -8.30 13.45 24.25
C ARG A 477 -8.35 12.85 22.86
N ARG A 478 -8.54 13.68 21.85
CA ARG A 478 -8.61 13.24 20.46
C ARG A 478 -7.31 12.57 20.00
N ASN A 479 -6.17 13.14 20.40
CA ASN A 479 -4.85 12.54 20.15
C ASN A 479 -4.72 11.17 20.80
N HIS A 480 -5.11 11.02 22.08
CA HIS A 480 -5.06 9.73 22.78
C HIS A 480 -5.98 8.69 22.14
N ILE A 481 -7.16 9.08 21.67
CA ILE A 481 -8.08 8.16 20.99
C ILE A 481 -7.48 7.67 19.68
N ILE A 482 -6.93 8.57 18.87
CA ILE A 482 -6.27 8.16 17.62
C ILE A 482 -5.02 7.30 17.90
N ASP A 483 -4.26 7.58 18.96
CA ASP A 483 -3.14 6.70 19.39
C ASP A 483 -3.63 5.30 19.75
N HIS A 484 -4.77 5.23 20.47
CA HIS A 484 -5.39 3.94 20.80
C HIS A 484 -5.81 3.19 19.53
N LEU A 485 -6.43 3.88 18.55
CA LEU A 485 -6.81 3.26 17.29
C LEU A 485 -5.59 2.76 16.50
N LEU A 486 -4.51 3.54 16.45
CA LEU A 486 -3.26 3.16 15.79
C LEU A 486 -2.58 1.98 16.49
N SER A 487 -2.59 1.95 17.84
CA SER A 487 -1.97 0.87 18.61
C SER A 487 -2.59 -0.51 18.33
N ARG A 488 -3.87 -0.57 17.92
CA ARG A 488 -4.54 -1.81 17.50
C ARG A 488 -3.87 -2.46 16.28
N PHE A 489 -3.17 -1.67 15.47
CA PHE A 489 -2.41 -2.12 14.29
C PHE A 489 -0.91 -2.22 14.59
N GLY A 490 -0.49 -2.07 15.85
CA GLY A 490 0.92 -2.01 16.23
C GLY A 490 1.64 -0.77 15.67
N GLU A 491 0.90 0.32 15.41
CA GLU A 491 1.40 1.51 14.79
C GLU A 491 1.53 2.69 15.76
N PHE A 492 2.50 3.54 15.47
CA PHE A 492 2.79 4.73 16.25
C PHE A 492 3.02 5.94 15.33
N PHE A 493 2.43 7.08 15.69
CA PHE A 493 2.64 8.34 15.00
C PHE A 493 3.41 9.31 15.88
N ASN A 494 4.56 9.80 15.40
CA ASN A 494 5.40 10.70 16.19
C ASN A 494 4.92 12.15 16.11
N SER A 495 3.91 12.48 16.93
CA SER A 495 3.33 13.83 17.01
C SER A 495 4.36 14.88 17.41
N ASN A 496 5.30 14.56 18.30
CA ASN A 496 6.30 15.51 18.79
C ASN A 496 7.28 15.94 17.67
N LEU A 497 7.66 15.01 16.79
CA LEU A 497 8.51 15.34 15.65
C LEU A 497 7.80 16.32 14.71
N LEU A 498 6.56 16.02 14.34
CA LEU A 498 5.77 16.87 13.45
C LEU A 498 5.49 18.25 14.09
N GLN A 499 5.19 18.29 15.39
CA GLN A 499 5.01 19.55 16.11
C GLN A 499 6.25 20.45 16.03
N LYS A 500 7.44 19.89 16.31
CA LYS A 500 8.71 20.63 16.21
C LYS A 500 8.97 21.11 14.78
N LEU A 501 8.70 20.28 13.77
CA LEU A 501 8.83 20.68 12.37
C LEU A 501 7.87 21.82 12.03
N THR A 502 6.59 21.70 12.37
CA THR A 502 5.58 22.74 12.13
C THR A 502 5.96 24.05 12.82
N GLN A 503 6.42 24.02 14.05
CA GLN A 503 6.93 25.21 14.78
C GLN A 503 8.13 25.83 14.08
N SER A 504 9.04 25.02 13.54
CA SER A 504 10.24 25.53 12.87
C SER A 504 9.96 26.24 11.55
N TYR A 505 8.86 25.89 10.88
CA TYR A 505 8.48 26.45 9.57
C TYR A 505 7.44 27.57 9.66
N SER A 506 6.76 27.73 10.79
CA SER A 506 5.60 28.62 10.92
C SER A 506 5.65 29.43 12.22
N ASP A 507 6.47 30.49 12.23
CA ASP A 507 6.61 31.37 13.39
C ASP A 507 5.31 32.16 13.76
N HIS A 508 4.24 31.98 13.00
CA HIS A 508 3.02 32.78 13.11
C HIS A 508 1.82 31.96 13.64
N LEU A 509 1.95 30.67 13.82
CA LEU A 509 0.85 29.82 14.26
C LEU A 509 0.76 29.78 15.77
N SER A 510 -0.47 29.86 16.29
CA SER A 510 -0.75 29.64 17.70
C SER A 510 -0.53 28.14 18.05
N GLU A 511 -0.33 27.85 19.31
CA GLU A 511 -0.17 26.49 19.80
C GLU A 511 -1.37 25.59 19.48
N ASN A 512 -2.57 26.12 19.56
CA ASN A 512 -3.80 25.41 19.20
C ASN A 512 -3.88 25.08 17.72
N GLU A 513 -3.44 25.98 16.84
CA GLU A 513 -3.38 25.73 15.41
C GLU A 513 -2.34 24.64 15.06
N ILE A 514 -1.19 24.64 15.74
CA ILE A 514 -0.19 23.60 15.59
C ILE A 514 -0.74 22.25 16.05
N HIS A 515 -1.41 22.17 17.19
CA HIS A 515 -2.06 20.96 17.68
C HIS A 515 -3.11 20.45 16.68
N ARG A 516 -3.91 21.34 16.09
CA ARG A 516 -4.90 20.98 15.07
C ARG A 516 -4.22 20.40 13.84
N ILE A 517 -3.18 21.04 13.30
CA ILE A 517 -2.43 20.56 12.13
C ILE A 517 -1.85 19.17 12.43
N VAL A 518 -1.23 19.00 13.59
CA VAL A 518 -0.65 17.69 13.99
C VAL A 518 -1.73 16.61 14.07
N LEU A 519 -2.87 16.93 14.67
CA LEU A 519 -4.00 16.02 14.77
C LEU A 519 -4.55 15.65 13.39
N ASP A 520 -4.74 16.62 12.49
CA ASP A 520 -5.22 16.40 11.13
C ASP A 520 -4.29 15.48 10.34
N LYS A 521 -2.98 15.66 10.46
CA LYS A 521 -1.98 14.80 9.82
C LYS A 521 -1.95 13.39 10.40
N LYS A 522 -2.15 13.28 11.70
CA LYS A 522 -2.29 11.98 12.38
C LYS A 522 -3.55 11.24 11.92
N ILE A 523 -4.64 11.95 11.72
CA ILE A 523 -5.87 11.40 11.15
C ILE A 523 -5.62 10.93 9.69
N ASP A 524 -4.91 11.72 8.89
CA ASP A 524 -4.53 11.32 7.52
C ASP A 524 -3.71 10.02 7.52
N PHE A 525 -2.75 9.90 8.44
CA PHE A 525 -1.99 8.67 8.64
C PHE A 525 -2.90 7.49 9.04
N ALA A 526 -3.85 7.71 9.96
CA ALA A 526 -4.78 6.69 10.42
C ALA A 526 -5.73 6.21 9.30
N LYS A 527 -6.13 7.08 8.38
CA LYS A 527 -6.95 6.70 7.20
C LYS A 527 -6.24 5.74 6.28
N GLU A 528 -4.94 5.88 6.14
CA GLU A 528 -4.10 5.06 5.26
C GLU A 528 -3.54 3.79 5.94
N ILE A 529 -3.93 3.52 7.20
CA ILE A 529 -3.30 2.50 8.04
C ILE A 529 -3.32 1.10 7.41
N ILE A 530 -4.40 0.73 6.73
CA ILE A 530 -4.56 -0.56 6.07
C ILE A 530 -3.57 -0.68 4.90
N ASP A 531 -3.51 0.35 4.06
CA ASP A 531 -2.60 0.37 2.92
C ASP A 531 -1.12 0.42 3.38
N LEU A 532 -0.83 1.20 4.41
CA LEU A 532 0.50 1.25 5.03
C LEU A 532 0.91 -0.08 5.63
N GLY A 533 -0.02 -0.80 6.25
CA GLY A 533 0.19 -2.15 6.78
C GLY A 533 0.45 -3.14 5.65
N LYS A 534 -0.43 -3.17 4.66
CA LYS A 534 -0.35 -4.06 3.50
C LYS A 534 0.92 -3.86 2.69
N ASN A 535 1.27 -2.61 2.39
CA ASN A 535 2.36 -2.25 1.49
C ASN A 535 3.65 -1.84 2.23
N ARG A 536 3.82 -2.22 3.50
CA ARG A 536 4.94 -1.79 4.34
C ARG A 536 6.31 -1.97 3.69
N ILE A 537 6.51 -3.08 3.02
CA ILE A 537 7.78 -3.44 2.37
C ILE A 537 7.76 -3.29 0.85
N LYS A 538 6.66 -2.82 0.28
CA LYS A 538 6.54 -2.67 -1.17
C LYS A 538 7.57 -1.65 -1.66
N GLY A 539 8.38 -2.03 -2.66
CA GLY A 539 9.26 -1.13 -3.40
C GLY A 539 8.49 -0.31 -4.44
N PHE A 540 9.07 0.75 -4.97
CA PHE A 540 8.47 1.41 -6.11
C PHE A 540 8.67 0.59 -7.39
N ASN A 541 7.75 0.74 -8.35
CA ASN A 541 7.85 0.06 -9.63
C ASN A 541 8.73 0.87 -10.59
N PHE A 542 9.98 0.45 -10.79
CA PHE A 542 10.92 1.16 -11.65
C PHE A 542 10.70 0.94 -13.15
N SER A 543 9.78 0.04 -13.55
CA SER A 543 9.41 -0.16 -14.96
C SER A 543 8.49 0.92 -15.51
N ILE A 544 7.85 1.71 -14.63
CA ILE A 544 7.01 2.84 -14.97
C ILE A 544 7.62 4.15 -14.45
N PRO A 545 7.32 5.29 -15.08
CA PRO A 545 7.82 6.58 -14.61
C PRO A 545 7.46 6.84 -13.15
N ALA A 546 8.41 7.37 -12.38
CA ALA A 546 8.17 7.79 -11.01
C ALA A 546 7.41 9.12 -10.90
N TRP A 547 7.37 9.89 -12.00
CA TRP A 547 6.82 11.25 -12.06
C TRP A 547 5.35 11.24 -12.45
N GLY A 548 4.52 11.96 -11.72
CA GLY A 548 3.08 12.11 -12.03
C GLY A 548 2.23 10.86 -11.73
N HIS A 549 2.76 9.88 -11.00
CA HIS A 549 2.07 8.66 -10.61
C HIS A 549 2.26 8.40 -9.11
N GLU A 550 1.32 7.71 -8.48
CA GLU A 550 1.45 7.23 -7.09
C GLU A 550 2.47 6.07 -6.97
N ASN A 551 3.52 6.11 -7.75
CA ASN A 551 4.54 5.08 -7.80
C ASN A 551 5.66 5.38 -6.80
N ILE A 552 5.37 5.14 -5.54
CA ILE A 552 6.31 5.31 -4.43
C ILE A 552 6.39 4.03 -3.60
N SER A 553 7.49 3.84 -2.89
CA SER A 553 7.61 2.72 -1.98
C SER A 553 6.71 2.89 -0.75
N GLY A 554 6.30 1.78 -0.14
CA GLY A 554 5.50 1.81 1.10
C GLY A 554 6.22 2.54 2.24
N LEU A 555 7.54 2.39 2.33
CA LEU A 555 8.36 3.11 3.29
C LEU A 555 8.34 4.63 3.03
N GLU A 556 8.46 5.05 1.77
CA GLU A 556 8.39 6.45 1.40
C GLU A 556 7.01 7.05 1.70
N LYS A 557 5.94 6.35 1.34
CA LYS A 557 4.55 6.75 1.67
C LYS A 557 4.38 6.94 3.18
N ARG A 558 4.87 5.99 3.96
CA ARG A 558 4.80 6.04 5.42
C ARG A 558 5.54 7.25 5.99
N LEU A 559 6.77 7.48 5.56
CA LEU A 559 7.56 8.63 6.01
C LEU A 559 6.93 9.95 5.60
N LYS A 560 6.44 10.08 4.36
CA LYS A 560 5.72 11.26 3.90
C LYS A 560 4.53 11.59 4.81
N LEU A 561 3.69 10.61 5.11
CA LEU A 561 2.57 10.81 6.01
C LEU A 561 2.98 11.18 7.44
N MET A 562 4.05 10.58 7.97
CA MET A 562 4.58 10.91 9.30
C MET A 562 5.15 12.33 9.38
N PHE A 563 5.73 12.83 8.30
CA PHE A 563 6.20 14.22 8.18
C PHE A 563 5.10 15.21 7.78
N GLY A 564 3.87 14.74 7.60
CA GLY A 564 2.75 15.58 7.19
C GLY A 564 2.77 16.00 5.72
N ILE A 565 3.50 15.28 4.88
CA ILE A 565 3.61 15.52 3.44
C ILE A 565 2.32 15.05 2.76
N GLN A 566 1.61 15.96 2.12
CA GLN A 566 0.33 15.64 1.46
C GLN A 566 0.46 15.31 -0.02
N ASN A 567 1.57 15.71 -0.63
CA ASN A 567 1.73 15.55 -2.06
C ASN A 567 1.89 14.06 -2.43
N LYS A 568 0.92 13.55 -3.17
CA LYS A 568 0.91 12.18 -3.67
C LYS A 568 1.77 12.02 -4.93
N ASP A 569 2.00 13.11 -5.65
CA ASP A 569 2.72 13.11 -6.91
C ASP A 569 4.22 13.25 -6.67
N VAL A 570 4.99 12.36 -7.25
CA VAL A 570 6.45 12.52 -7.31
C VAL A 570 6.77 13.44 -8.46
N ARG A 571 7.36 14.61 -8.18
CA ARG A 571 7.77 15.59 -9.19
C ARG A 571 9.28 15.69 -9.28
N SER A 572 9.78 15.91 -10.48
CA SER A 572 11.19 16.21 -10.67
C SER A 572 11.52 17.58 -10.07
N LEU A 573 12.39 17.57 -9.07
CA LEU A 573 12.90 18.80 -8.46
C LEU A 573 13.83 19.57 -9.39
N VAL A 574 14.42 18.88 -10.34
CA VAL A 574 15.41 19.41 -11.28
C VAL A 574 14.75 19.95 -12.54
N ALA A 575 13.67 19.34 -13.03
CA ALA A 575 12.98 19.75 -14.25
C ALA A 575 12.59 21.24 -14.26
N PRO A 576 11.99 21.82 -13.19
CA PRO A 576 11.68 23.25 -13.19
C PRO A 576 12.91 24.14 -13.20
N ILE A 577 14.03 23.68 -12.67
CA ILE A 577 15.30 24.42 -12.70
C ILE A 577 15.88 24.38 -14.11
N ILE A 578 15.88 23.22 -14.74
CA ILE A 578 16.35 23.01 -16.12
C ILE A 578 15.47 23.76 -17.11
N ASP A 579 14.14 23.71 -16.99
CA ASP A 579 13.20 24.44 -17.84
C ASP A 579 13.41 25.96 -17.80
N ASN A 580 13.69 26.50 -16.62
CA ASN A 580 14.04 27.92 -16.49
C ASN A 580 15.41 28.26 -17.09
N TYR A 581 16.31 27.28 -17.21
CA TYR A 581 17.61 27.46 -17.83
C TYR A 581 17.54 27.42 -19.36
N GLN A 582 16.64 26.58 -19.92
CA GLN A 582 16.50 26.37 -21.38
C GLN A 582 15.55 27.34 -22.09
N ASN A 583 14.51 27.83 -21.41
CA ASN A 583 13.46 28.66 -22.01
C ASN A 583 13.88 30.14 -22.22
N LYS A 584 15.14 30.44 -22.47
CA LYS A 584 15.59 31.78 -22.73
C LYS A 584 16.07 31.98 -24.14
N PRO A 585 15.51 33.02 -24.82
CA PRO A 585 16.05 33.51 -26.07
C PRO A 585 17.32 34.29 -25.78
N GLY A 586 18.38 33.62 -25.48
CA GLY A 586 19.69 34.22 -25.33
C GLY A 586 20.67 33.10 -25.58
N LYS A 587 20.96 32.89 -26.85
CA LYS A 587 21.93 31.90 -27.34
C LYS A 587 23.21 32.00 -26.56
N VAL A 588 23.38 31.20 -25.55
CA VAL A 588 24.68 30.81 -25.02
C VAL A 588 25.08 29.57 -25.78
N SER A 589 25.63 29.73 -26.95
CA SER A 589 26.21 28.61 -27.69
C SER A 589 27.39 28.06 -26.90
N TRP A 590 27.18 26.95 -26.23
CA TRP A 590 28.22 26.22 -25.49
C TRP A 590 29.29 25.66 -26.43
N ARG A 591 29.02 25.56 -27.73
CA ARG A 591 29.96 25.04 -28.75
C ARG A 591 31.17 25.91 -29.00
N ASN A 592 31.13 27.21 -28.73
CA ASN A 592 32.23 28.15 -28.99
C ASN A 592 33.05 28.46 -27.73
N LYS A 593 32.85 27.78 -26.63
CA LYS A 593 33.57 28.00 -25.39
C LYS A 593 34.42 26.76 -25.05
N GLN A 594 35.69 26.96 -24.77
CA GLN A 594 36.53 25.90 -24.22
C GLN A 594 36.09 25.64 -22.77
N VAL A 595 35.55 24.45 -22.53
CA VAL A 595 35.24 24.00 -21.19
C VAL A 595 36.44 23.25 -20.63
N GLN A 596 37.11 23.82 -19.64
CA GLN A 596 38.12 23.08 -18.86
C GLN A 596 37.48 22.40 -17.68
N VAL A 597 37.45 21.07 -17.69
CA VAL A 597 37.04 20.27 -16.54
C VAL A 597 38.21 20.21 -15.55
N ILE A 598 38.04 20.88 -14.43
CA ILE A 598 39.01 20.76 -13.33
C ILE A 598 38.62 19.58 -12.45
N LYS A 599 39.57 18.69 -12.16
CA LYS A 599 39.38 17.55 -11.25
C LYS A 599 38.63 17.98 -9.98
N GLY A 600 37.42 17.43 -9.76
CA GLY A 600 36.54 17.76 -8.64
C GLY A 600 35.35 18.63 -9.02
N SER A 601 34.63 18.32 -10.12
CA SER A 601 33.32 18.87 -10.50
C SER A 601 33.22 20.39 -10.72
N LYS A 602 34.29 21.10 -10.94
CA LYS A 602 34.28 22.52 -11.27
C LYS A 602 34.45 22.73 -12.78
N ILE A 603 33.43 23.29 -13.42
CA ILE A 603 33.52 23.68 -14.83
C ILE A 603 33.87 25.18 -14.89
N LYS A 604 35.05 25.51 -15.39
CA LYS A 604 35.46 26.88 -15.67
C LYS A 604 35.18 27.20 -17.14
N ILE A 605 34.26 28.11 -17.40
CA ILE A 605 33.98 28.55 -18.75
C ILE A 605 34.96 29.67 -19.06
N VAL A 606 35.89 29.42 -19.97
CA VAL A 606 36.85 30.41 -20.46
C VAL A 606 36.34 30.95 -21.81
N SER A 607 36.03 32.23 -21.89
CA SER A 607 35.73 32.90 -23.20
C SER A 607 37.02 33.14 -23.95
N ARG A 608 37.02 33.00 -25.26
CA ARG A 608 38.20 33.14 -26.14
C ARG A 608 38.66 34.59 -26.39
N SER A 609 38.03 35.58 -25.81
CA SER A 609 38.46 36.98 -25.94
C SER A 609 39.34 37.36 -24.74
N ASP A 610 40.63 37.50 -24.99
CA ASP A 610 41.69 37.72 -24.01
C ASP A 610 41.69 39.14 -23.36
N ASP A 611 40.63 39.89 -23.49
CA ASP A 611 40.57 41.21 -22.90
C ASP A 611 39.49 41.30 -21.83
N GLU A 612 39.95 41.57 -20.60
CA GLU A 612 39.19 41.90 -19.40
C GLU A 612 38.64 40.72 -18.58
N TYR A 613 39.52 40.02 -17.94
CA TYR A 613 39.19 39.34 -16.70
C TYR A 613 39.21 40.36 -15.54
N SER A 614 38.02 40.82 -15.13
CA SER A 614 37.88 41.28 -13.74
C SER A 614 38.00 40.08 -12.80
N GLU A 615 38.59 40.29 -11.63
CA GLU A 615 38.90 39.23 -10.62
C GLU A 615 37.69 38.38 -10.17
N ASP A 616 36.50 38.61 -10.70
CA ASP A 616 35.26 37.84 -10.45
C ASP A 616 35.02 36.77 -11.51
N SER A 617 35.91 35.78 -11.64
CA SER A 617 35.65 34.61 -12.48
C SER A 617 34.53 33.78 -11.84
N VAL A 618 33.34 33.76 -12.48
CA VAL A 618 32.21 32.95 -12.06
C VAL A 618 32.52 31.49 -12.39
N SER A 619 32.86 30.70 -11.40
CA SER A 619 32.96 29.25 -11.51
C SER A 619 31.54 28.70 -11.55
N ILE A 620 31.15 28.04 -12.65
CA ILE A 620 29.91 27.30 -12.72
C ILE A 620 30.19 25.93 -12.16
N TYR A 621 29.47 25.60 -11.09
CA TYR A 621 29.53 24.29 -10.45
C TYR A 621 28.53 23.36 -11.09
N CYS A 622 28.97 22.16 -11.48
CA CYS A 622 28.07 21.10 -11.89
C CYS A 622 27.45 20.52 -10.61
N PRO A 623 26.13 20.58 -10.44
CA PRO A 623 25.50 20.16 -9.20
C PRO A 623 25.68 18.64 -8.99
N ASP A 624 26.19 18.27 -7.85
CA ASP A 624 26.23 16.91 -7.33
C ASP A 624 25.08 16.68 -6.35
N GLN A 625 24.95 15.47 -5.83
CA GLN A 625 23.91 15.14 -4.86
C GLN A 625 23.96 16.01 -3.59
N SER A 626 25.13 16.45 -3.19
CA SER A 626 25.27 17.31 -2.00
C SER A 626 24.72 18.72 -2.24
N PHE A 627 24.85 19.22 -3.46
CA PHE A 627 24.27 20.49 -3.89
C PHE A 627 22.74 20.46 -3.79
N PHE A 628 22.09 19.42 -4.29
CA PHE A 628 20.63 19.33 -4.27
C PHE A 628 20.08 19.26 -2.85
N LYS A 629 20.70 18.50 -1.94
CA LYS A 629 20.32 18.49 -0.53
C LYS A 629 20.34 19.91 0.07
N SER A 630 21.37 20.66 -0.24
CA SER A 630 21.56 22.00 0.30
C SER A 630 20.67 23.03 -0.37
N LEU A 631 20.32 22.85 -1.64
CA LEU A 631 19.46 23.76 -2.39
C LEU A 631 18.10 23.95 -1.71
N PHE A 632 17.44 22.88 -1.30
CA PHE A 632 16.13 22.94 -0.66
C PHE A 632 16.15 23.67 0.68
N LEU A 633 17.21 23.49 1.46
CA LEU A 633 17.36 24.16 2.76
C LEU A 633 17.64 25.65 2.62
N PHE A 634 18.37 26.05 1.60
CA PHE A 634 18.89 27.41 1.47
C PHE A 634 18.22 28.25 0.38
N ALA A 635 17.59 27.62 -0.59
CA ALA A 635 16.95 28.33 -1.71
C ALA A 635 15.80 29.26 -1.32
N PRO A 636 14.98 29.02 -0.28
CA PRO A 636 14.00 30.00 0.19
C PRO A 636 14.61 31.25 0.83
N ARG A 637 15.89 31.22 1.20
CA ARG A 637 16.55 32.28 1.99
C ARG A 637 17.14 33.34 1.08
N SER A 638 16.75 34.60 1.27
CA SER A 638 17.28 35.74 0.48
C SER A 638 18.81 35.89 0.61
N LYS A 639 19.40 35.54 1.75
CA LYS A 639 20.85 35.59 2.00
C LYS A 639 21.65 34.61 1.15
N SER A 640 21.02 33.62 0.55
CA SER A 640 21.67 32.64 -0.31
C SER A 640 21.89 33.16 -1.75
N TYR A 641 21.38 34.33 -2.08
CA TYR A 641 21.45 34.85 -3.43
C TYR A 641 22.18 36.19 -3.48
N ARG A 642 22.90 36.41 -4.59
CA ARG A 642 23.49 37.70 -4.97
C ARG A 642 23.14 38.00 -6.41
N ILE A 643 22.73 39.26 -6.69
CA ILE A 643 22.60 39.77 -8.04
C ILE A 643 23.89 40.57 -8.35
N VAL A 644 24.71 40.06 -9.25
CA VAL A 644 26.00 40.62 -9.60
C VAL A 644 25.97 41.15 -11.02
N PRO A 645 26.29 42.46 -11.25
CA PRO A 645 26.46 42.98 -12.61
C PRO A 645 27.80 42.49 -13.18
N ILE A 646 27.79 41.97 -14.39
CA ILE A 646 29.00 41.54 -15.11
C ILE A 646 28.99 42.23 -16.50
N ARG A 647 30.12 42.71 -16.98
CA ARG A 647 30.26 43.20 -18.33
C ARG A 647 30.63 42.09 -19.30
N ILE A 648 29.74 41.84 -20.25
CA ILE A 648 29.97 40.87 -21.35
C ILE A 648 29.83 41.62 -22.65
N ASN A 649 30.84 41.68 -23.49
CA ASN A 649 30.85 42.37 -24.81
C ASN A 649 30.37 43.82 -24.69
N LYS A 650 30.93 44.60 -23.78
CA LYS A 650 30.60 46.00 -23.49
C LYS A 650 29.16 46.27 -23.00
N LYS A 651 28.35 45.24 -22.79
CA LYS A 651 27.00 45.34 -22.22
C LYS A 651 26.97 44.80 -20.79
N VAL A 652 26.28 45.52 -19.91
CA VAL A 652 26.08 45.05 -18.53
C VAL A 652 24.97 44.00 -18.50
N VAL A 653 25.25 42.86 -17.93
CA VAL A 653 24.29 41.80 -17.66
C VAL A 653 24.29 41.49 -16.16
N TYR A 654 23.14 41.21 -15.62
CA TYR A 654 22.94 40.86 -14.22
C TYR A 654 22.78 39.37 -14.04
N ASN A 655 23.60 38.80 -13.17
CA ASN A 655 23.58 37.37 -12.84
C ASN A 655 22.98 37.14 -11.44
N ILE A 656 22.04 36.25 -11.31
CA ILE A 656 21.63 35.72 -10.01
C ILE A 656 22.56 34.57 -9.66
N LEU A 657 23.36 34.73 -8.63
CA LEU A 657 24.25 33.71 -8.12
C LEU A 657 23.64 33.16 -6.83
N PHE A 658 23.62 31.83 -6.70
CA PHE A 658 23.23 31.13 -5.51
C PHE A 658 24.46 30.61 -4.79
N ARG A 659 24.51 30.80 -3.48
CA ARG A 659 25.59 30.32 -2.62
C ARG A 659 25.00 29.49 -1.47
N ILE A 660 25.56 28.31 -1.28
CA ILE A 660 25.29 27.51 -0.09
C ILE A 660 26.16 28.09 1.04
N PRO A 661 25.59 28.40 2.23
CA PRO A 661 26.37 28.79 3.40
C PRO A 661 27.49 27.76 3.65
N GLU A 662 28.66 28.24 4.04
CA GLU A 662 29.87 27.45 4.30
C GLU A 662 30.55 26.84 3.06
N GLN A 663 30.04 27.06 1.86
CA GLN A 663 30.74 26.69 0.62
C GLN A 663 31.18 27.95 -0.14
N GLU A 664 32.42 27.93 -0.65
CA GLU A 664 32.94 29.03 -1.48
C GLU A 664 32.32 29.06 -2.87
N ASN A 665 31.70 27.96 -3.31
CA ASN A 665 31.22 27.82 -4.65
C ASN A 665 29.89 28.57 -4.86
N GLN A 666 29.81 29.33 -5.96
CA GLN A 666 28.61 30.05 -6.36
C GLN A 666 28.08 29.46 -7.66
N VAL A 667 26.78 29.23 -7.72
CA VAL A 667 26.09 28.66 -8.88
C VAL A 667 25.31 29.76 -9.59
N LEU A 668 25.49 29.91 -10.91
CA LEU A 668 24.70 30.82 -11.71
C LEU A 668 23.31 30.23 -11.96
N ILE A 669 22.28 30.84 -11.37
CA ILE A 669 20.88 30.42 -11.51
C ILE A 669 20.21 31.14 -12.71
N TYR A 670 20.46 32.46 -12.90
CA TYR A 670 19.75 33.23 -13.90
C TYR A 670 20.57 34.44 -14.38
N ARG A 671 20.36 34.85 -15.61
CA ARG A 671 21.01 36.01 -16.22
C ARG A 671 20.01 36.85 -17.01
N SER A 672 20.08 38.19 -16.87
CA SER A 672 19.29 39.12 -17.66
C SER A 672 20.05 40.43 -17.91
N SER A 673 19.70 41.10 -18.99
CA SER A 673 20.22 42.45 -19.27
C SER A 673 19.61 43.55 -18.39
N LYS A 674 18.53 43.25 -17.66
CA LYS A 674 17.83 44.21 -16.80
C LYS A 674 17.82 43.70 -15.36
N LYS A 675 18.24 44.54 -14.43
CA LYS A 675 18.30 44.23 -13.00
C LYS A 675 16.90 43.86 -12.44
N LYS A 676 15.87 44.64 -12.81
CA LYS A 676 14.49 44.43 -12.36
C LYS A 676 13.97 43.06 -12.71
N ILE A 677 14.29 42.54 -13.91
CA ILE A 677 13.89 41.17 -14.31
C ILE A 677 14.59 40.10 -13.41
N CYS A 678 15.84 40.33 -13.02
CA CYS A 678 16.53 39.44 -12.08
C CYS A 678 15.87 39.47 -10.71
N GLU A 679 15.46 40.64 -10.23
CA GLU A 679 14.79 40.79 -8.92
C GLU A 679 13.43 40.07 -8.91
N GLU A 680 12.61 40.27 -9.95
CA GLU A 680 11.33 39.59 -10.12
C GLU A 680 11.51 38.06 -10.21
N LYS A 681 12.52 37.61 -10.95
CA LYS A 681 12.83 36.21 -11.11
C LYS A 681 13.34 35.57 -9.82
N LEU A 682 14.12 36.32 -9.06
CA LEU A 682 14.59 35.84 -7.74
C LEU A 682 13.42 35.61 -6.78
N GLU A 683 12.43 36.51 -6.73
CA GLU A 683 11.25 36.28 -5.90
C GLU A 683 10.45 35.08 -6.36
N GLN A 684 10.26 34.91 -7.68
CA GLN A 684 9.60 33.71 -8.21
C GLN A 684 10.32 32.42 -7.83
N ILE A 685 11.64 32.40 -7.89
CA ILE A 685 12.46 31.23 -7.51
C ILE A 685 12.29 30.95 -6.02
N LYS A 686 12.40 31.97 -5.16
CA LYS A 686 12.24 31.80 -3.70
C LYS A 686 10.85 31.29 -3.35
N GLU A 687 9.82 31.87 -3.97
CA GLU A 687 8.43 31.42 -3.75
C GLU A 687 8.22 29.98 -4.18
N LYS A 688 8.75 29.58 -5.33
CA LYS A 688 8.66 28.21 -5.81
C LYS A 688 9.33 27.23 -4.85
N PHE A 689 10.49 27.56 -4.29
CA PHE A 689 11.14 26.72 -3.28
C PHE A 689 10.43 26.75 -1.92
N ARG A 690 9.77 27.86 -1.56
CA ARG A 690 8.88 27.87 -0.39
C ARG A 690 7.70 26.93 -0.59
N THR A 691 7.07 26.98 -1.77
CA THR A 691 5.99 26.07 -2.15
C THR A 691 6.46 24.63 -2.09
N PHE A 692 7.61 24.30 -2.65
CA PHE A 692 8.20 22.96 -2.57
C PHE A 692 8.47 22.52 -1.14
N ASN A 693 8.99 23.38 -0.28
CA ASN A 693 9.23 23.08 1.12
C ASN A 693 7.92 22.90 1.91
N ASN A 694 6.89 23.71 1.60
CA ASN A 694 5.59 23.59 2.24
C ASN A 694 4.84 22.33 1.78
N GLU A 695 4.97 21.97 0.51
CA GLU A 695 4.44 20.73 -0.06
C GLU A 695 5.34 19.52 0.24
N CYS A 696 6.50 19.75 0.84
CA CYS A 696 7.50 18.74 1.22
C CYS A 696 7.90 17.82 0.06
N GLU A 697 8.11 18.35 -1.12
CA GLU A 697 8.47 17.59 -2.33
C GLU A 697 9.96 17.16 -2.38
N GLY A 698 10.67 17.13 -1.29
CA GLY A 698 12.13 16.93 -1.30
C GLY A 698 12.61 15.57 -0.82
N MET A 699 11.71 14.64 -0.48
CA MET A 699 12.12 13.35 0.07
C MET A 699 11.98 12.24 -0.96
N PHE A 700 13.09 11.55 -1.23
CA PHE A 700 13.15 10.36 -2.08
C PHE A 700 13.87 9.25 -1.35
N ILE A 701 13.38 8.01 -1.52
CA ILE A 701 14.07 6.81 -1.04
C ILE A 701 14.64 6.09 -2.25
N LEU A 702 15.97 5.99 -2.26
CA LEU A 702 16.71 5.26 -3.28
C LEU A 702 17.11 3.89 -2.75
N GLU A 703 16.67 2.85 -3.42
CA GLU A 703 16.99 1.49 -3.04
C GLU A 703 18.41 1.12 -3.51
N HIS A 704 19.26 0.69 -2.59
CA HIS A 704 20.65 0.32 -2.85
C HIS A 704 20.78 -0.76 -3.93
N ILE A 705 19.86 -1.72 -3.95
CA ILE A 705 19.89 -2.81 -4.94
C ILE A 705 19.75 -2.33 -6.39
N LEU A 706 19.06 -1.21 -6.60
CA LEU A 706 18.87 -0.60 -7.92
C LEU A 706 20.11 0.16 -8.39
N LEU A 707 21.08 0.40 -7.48
CA LEU A 707 22.37 1.01 -7.81
C LEU A 707 23.44 -0.01 -8.18
N ARG A 708 23.11 -1.32 -8.15
CA ARG A 708 24.07 -2.35 -8.52
C ARG A 708 24.50 -2.19 -9.96
N PRO A 709 25.81 -2.32 -10.26
CA PRO A 709 26.25 -2.38 -11.64
C PRO A 709 25.69 -3.65 -12.28
N ILE A 710 25.05 -3.51 -13.42
CA ILE A 710 24.64 -4.66 -14.24
C ILE A 710 25.85 -5.09 -15.00
N VAL A 711 26.53 -6.09 -14.45
CA VAL A 711 27.78 -6.61 -15.04
C VAL A 711 27.44 -7.42 -16.26
N SER A 712 28.11 -7.08 -17.33
CA SER A 712 28.26 -7.83 -18.58
C SER A 712 27.31 -7.54 -19.73
N THR A 713 26.22 -6.85 -19.61
CA THR A 713 25.41 -6.46 -20.76
C THR A 713 25.48 -4.96 -20.99
N ASN A 714 26.08 -4.58 -22.07
CA ASN A 714 25.95 -3.23 -22.59
C ASN A 714 24.64 -3.13 -23.34
N TYR A 715 23.84 -2.16 -22.98
CA TYR A 715 22.56 -1.87 -23.60
C TYR A 715 22.69 -0.76 -24.62
N ILE A 716 21.76 -0.72 -25.56
CA ILE A 716 21.58 0.37 -26.51
C ILE A 716 20.17 0.89 -26.34
N THR A 717 20.02 2.17 -26.06
CA THR A 717 18.74 2.86 -26.07
C THR A 717 18.33 3.19 -27.49
N ILE A 718 17.11 2.85 -27.88
CA ILE A 718 16.55 3.12 -29.21
C ILE A 718 15.26 3.92 -29.04
N PHE A 719 15.11 5.00 -29.81
CA PHE A 719 13.88 5.75 -29.90
C PHE A 719 13.20 5.46 -31.23
N ASN A 720 11.93 5.12 -31.15
CA ASN A 720 11.06 4.90 -32.29
C ASN A 720 10.05 6.04 -32.44
N ASP A 721 9.69 6.35 -33.68
CA ASP A 721 8.56 7.24 -33.97
C ASP A 721 7.20 6.57 -33.69
N GLU A 722 6.12 7.29 -34.00
CA GLU A 722 4.75 6.78 -33.80
C GLU A 722 4.41 5.59 -34.72
N ASN A 723 5.16 5.39 -35.82
CA ASN A 723 5.02 4.29 -36.74
C ASN A 723 5.88 3.06 -36.37
N GLY A 724 6.70 3.19 -35.32
CA GLY A 724 7.64 2.15 -34.91
C GLY A 724 9.02 2.20 -35.60
N ASP A 725 9.27 3.19 -36.44
CA ASP A 725 10.56 3.36 -37.12
C ASP A 725 11.60 3.94 -36.15
N GLN A 726 12.80 3.36 -36.20
CA GLN A 726 13.89 3.82 -35.33
C GLN A 726 14.42 5.18 -35.79
N ILE A 727 14.34 6.17 -34.92
CA ILE A 727 14.81 7.54 -35.14
C ILE A 727 16.27 7.69 -34.68
N LEU A 728 16.51 7.41 -33.41
CA LEU A 728 17.80 7.55 -32.75
C LEU A 728 18.15 6.30 -31.99
N LYS A 729 19.44 6.02 -31.88
CA LYS A 729 20.00 4.99 -30.98
C LYS A 729 21.20 5.57 -30.23
N SER A 730 21.48 5.04 -29.05
CA SER A 730 22.65 5.46 -28.29
C SER A 730 23.94 5.26 -29.10
N TYR A 731 24.83 6.24 -29.02
CA TYR A 731 26.07 6.29 -29.83
C TYR A 731 26.98 5.10 -29.56
N ARG A 732 26.99 4.63 -28.32
CA ARG A 732 27.75 3.44 -27.91
C ARG A 732 26.94 2.62 -26.91
N PRO A 733 27.13 1.33 -26.90
CA PRO A 733 26.64 0.48 -25.83
C PRO A 733 27.23 0.91 -24.49
N ALA A 734 26.43 0.93 -23.46
CA ALA A 734 26.83 1.28 -22.10
C ALA A 734 25.99 0.48 -21.08
N PRO A 735 26.40 0.39 -19.82
CA PRO A 735 25.60 -0.18 -18.75
C PRO A 735 24.19 0.39 -18.71
N PHE A 736 23.25 -0.32 -18.11
CA PHE A 736 21.84 0.08 -18.09
C PHE A 736 21.62 1.44 -17.42
N GLU A 737 22.36 1.72 -16.36
CA GLU A 737 22.28 2.99 -15.62
C GLU A 737 22.68 4.17 -16.51
N ASP A 738 23.80 4.08 -17.19
CA ASP A 738 24.27 5.11 -18.12
C ASP A 738 23.28 5.29 -19.27
N GLN A 739 22.70 4.20 -19.80
CA GLN A 739 21.69 4.25 -20.85
C GLN A 739 20.38 4.89 -20.34
N ARG A 740 20.05 4.70 -19.08
CA ARG A 740 18.90 5.32 -18.45
C ARG A 740 19.11 6.83 -18.30
N GLU A 741 20.27 7.26 -17.82
CA GLU A 741 20.62 8.69 -17.78
C GLU A 741 20.57 9.28 -19.19
N PHE A 742 21.17 8.66 -20.19
CA PHE A 742 21.10 9.13 -21.58
C PHE A 742 19.68 9.23 -22.11
N ARG A 743 18.81 8.27 -21.75
CA ARG A 743 17.40 8.31 -22.11
C ARG A 743 16.67 9.48 -21.46
N ASP A 744 16.93 9.76 -20.20
CA ASP A 744 16.25 10.84 -19.48
C ASP A 744 16.78 12.21 -19.97
N ASP A 745 18.06 12.30 -20.26
CA ASP A 745 18.70 13.51 -20.80
C ASP A 745 18.25 13.85 -22.23
N ILE A 746 17.86 12.86 -23.03
CA ILE A 746 17.47 13.12 -24.43
C ILE A 746 16.20 13.98 -24.53
N TYR A 747 15.27 13.88 -23.59
CA TYR A 747 14.08 14.72 -23.57
C TYR A 747 14.42 16.20 -23.31
N VAL A 748 15.60 16.45 -22.78
CA VAL A 748 16.14 17.78 -22.54
C VAL A 748 17.04 18.23 -23.68
N LEU A 749 17.93 17.34 -24.13
CA LEU A 749 18.92 17.64 -25.15
C LEU A 749 18.32 17.60 -26.57
N GLY A 750 17.37 16.71 -26.79
CA GLY A 750 16.80 16.40 -28.11
C GLY A 750 15.90 17.48 -28.69
N VAL A 751 15.34 18.36 -27.86
CA VAL A 751 14.50 19.48 -28.30
C VAL A 751 15.30 20.65 -28.87
N ASN A 752 16.62 20.70 -28.67
CA ASN A 752 17.44 21.79 -29.17
C ASN A 752 18.25 21.33 -30.39
N SER A 753 17.92 21.89 -31.55
CA SER A 753 18.61 21.61 -32.82
C SER A 753 20.13 21.92 -32.79
N GLU A 754 20.57 22.79 -31.87
CA GLU A 754 21.99 23.15 -31.72
C GLU A 754 22.84 22.00 -31.12
N ASN A 755 22.21 21.05 -30.44
CA ASN A 755 22.88 19.90 -29.87
C ASN A 755 23.18 18.82 -30.93
N TYR A 756 22.62 18.94 -32.13
CA TYR A 756 22.85 18.00 -33.22
C TYR A 756 23.98 18.41 -34.15
N SER A 757 24.68 17.44 -34.69
CA SER A 757 25.71 17.62 -35.68
C SER A 757 25.57 16.58 -36.79
N VAL A 758 25.69 17.02 -38.04
CA VAL A 758 25.70 16.13 -39.20
C VAL A 758 27.15 15.76 -39.54
N GLN A 759 27.46 14.50 -39.42
CA GLN A 759 28.80 13.99 -39.74
C GLN A 759 28.79 13.08 -40.95
N LYS A 760 29.84 13.20 -41.77
CA LYS A 760 30.06 12.28 -42.91
C LYS A 760 30.54 10.93 -42.46
N THR A 761 29.90 9.86 -42.93
CA THR A 761 30.28 8.48 -42.57
C THR A 761 31.61 8.15 -43.24
N LYS A 762 32.57 7.61 -42.46
CA LYS A 762 33.90 7.21 -42.98
C LYS A 762 33.75 6.22 -44.15
N GLY A 763 34.36 6.56 -45.27
CA GLY A 763 34.40 5.66 -46.45
C GLY A 763 33.15 5.60 -47.30
N LYS A 764 32.09 6.37 -46.98
CA LYS A 764 30.81 6.43 -47.76
C LYS A 764 30.40 7.90 -48.06
N LYS A 765 29.63 8.12 -49.15
CA LYS A 765 29.05 9.46 -49.47
C LYS A 765 27.76 9.69 -48.69
N SER A 766 27.69 9.25 -47.49
CA SER A 766 26.49 9.33 -46.63
C SER A 766 26.76 10.10 -45.37
N PHE A 767 25.70 10.62 -44.77
CA PHE A 767 25.72 11.44 -43.56
C PHE A 767 24.93 10.80 -42.43
N LYS A 768 25.37 11.00 -41.20
CA LYS A 768 24.66 10.62 -39.96
C LYS A 768 24.48 11.84 -39.07
N ILE A 769 23.37 11.84 -38.32
CA ILE A 769 23.10 12.84 -37.30
C ILE A 769 23.63 12.31 -35.97
N ILE A 770 24.32 13.14 -35.22
CA ILE A 770 24.83 12.83 -33.89
C ILE A 770 24.33 13.88 -32.92
N LEU A 771 23.74 13.44 -31.82
CA LEU A 771 23.34 14.27 -30.70
C LEU A 771 24.44 14.29 -29.66
N TYR A 772 24.75 15.44 -29.13
CA TYR A 772 25.77 15.67 -28.13
C TYR A 772 25.18 16.13 -26.81
N ASP A 773 25.82 15.75 -25.71
CA ASP A 773 25.53 16.27 -24.39
C ASP A 773 26.09 17.69 -24.20
N ILE A 774 25.82 18.26 -23.03
CA ILE A 774 26.30 19.60 -22.64
C ILE A 774 27.84 19.70 -22.56
N LEU A 775 28.52 18.58 -22.42
CA LEU A 775 29.99 18.45 -22.38
C LEU A 775 30.57 18.18 -23.76
N ASN A 776 29.75 18.16 -24.79
CA ASN A 776 30.13 17.88 -26.19
C ASN A 776 30.59 16.43 -26.43
N ASN A 777 30.09 15.45 -25.63
CA ASN A 777 30.26 14.03 -25.89
C ASN A 777 29.11 13.54 -26.78
N PRO A 778 29.37 12.64 -27.76
CA PRO A 778 28.29 12.04 -28.55
C PRO A 778 27.51 11.03 -27.72
N VAL A 779 26.20 11.24 -27.59
CA VAL A 779 25.30 10.39 -26.80
C VAL A 779 24.37 9.54 -27.65
N PHE A 780 23.86 10.10 -28.75
CA PHE A 780 22.99 9.38 -29.69
C PHE A 780 23.42 9.60 -31.14
N GLU A 781 23.13 8.64 -31.99
CA GLU A 781 23.27 8.76 -33.44
C GLU A 781 21.96 8.39 -34.15
N SER A 782 21.76 8.95 -35.36
CA SER A 782 20.60 8.57 -36.19
C SER A 782 20.67 7.11 -36.58
N SER A 783 19.55 6.40 -36.50
CA SER A 783 19.43 5.04 -36.96
C SER A 783 19.48 4.96 -38.50
N LYS A 784 19.00 6.00 -39.20
CA LYS A 784 19.03 6.15 -40.67
C LYS A 784 20.31 6.87 -41.10
N VAL A 785 20.76 6.59 -42.31
CA VAL A 785 21.86 7.26 -43.00
C VAL A 785 21.29 8.09 -44.13
N PHE A 786 21.80 9.29 -44.34
CA PHE A 786 21.29 10.26 -45.30
C PHE A 786 22.27 10.43 -46.47
N ASP A 787 21.76 10.53 -47.69
CA ASP A 787 22.53 10.73 -48.93
C ASP A 787 23.06 12.14 -49.10
N SER A 788 22.37 13.14 -48.48
CA SER A 788 22.79 14.53 -48.53
C SER A 788 22.78 15.17 -47.14
N LYS A 789 23.62 16.20 -47.00
CA LYS A 789 23.67 17.01 -45.75
C LYS A 789 22.37 17.76 -45.51
N SER A 790 21.70 18.19 -46.59
CA SER A 790 20.42 18.88 -46.51
C SER A 790 19.33 17.99 -45.89
N ASN A 791 19.18 16.76 -46.41
CA ASN A 791 18.19 15.81 -45.90
C ASN A 791 18.43 15.47 -44.43
N ALA A 792 19.70 15.40 -43.99
CA ALA A 792 20.03 15.21 -42.60
C ALA A 792 19.67 16.40 -41.71
N ILE A 793 19.78 17.64 -42.25
CA ILE A 793 19.38 18.85 -41.53
C ILE A 793 17.84 18.93 -41.39
N ASP A 794 17.12 18.58 -42.45
CA ASP A 794 15.66 18.55 -42.42
C ASP A 794 15.11 17.49 -41.45
N GLU A 795 15.84 16.37 -41.32
CA GLU A 795 15.47 15.34 -40.37
C GLU A 795 15.75 15.74 -38.91
N ILE A 796 16.78 16.59 -38.67
CA ILE A 796 17.01 17.13 -37.31
C ILE A 796 15.77 17.91 -36.84
N GLN A 797 15.14 18.71 -37.74
CA GLN A 797 13.94 19.43 -37.37
C GLN A 797 12.80 18.48 -36.97
N LYS A 798 12.58 17.39 -37.70
CA LYS A 798 11.55 16.39 -37.35
C LYS A 798 11.85 15.69 -36.02
N ILE A 799 13.11 15.40 -35.78
CA ILE A 799 13.54 14.79 -34.51
C ILE A 799 13.29 15.75 -33.34
N THR A 800 13.64 17.02 -33.50
CA THR A 800 13.38 18.04 -32.47
C THR A 800 11.89 18.23 -32.22
N ASP A 801 11.08 18.31 -33.28
CA ASP A 801 9.62 18.41 -33.18
C ASP A 801 9.00 17.20 -32.47
N PHE A 802 9.51 16.00 -32.74
CA PHE A 802 9.10 14.76 -32.07
C PHE A 802 9.35 14.84 -30.55
N PHE A 803 10.54 15.25 -30.12
CA PHE A 803 10.86 15.38 -28.69
C PHE A 803 10.09 16.55 -28.05
N GLU A 804 9.85 17.62 -28.75
CA GLU A 804 9.04 18.74 -28.27
C GLU A 804 7.57 18.34 -28.08
N GLY A 805 6.99 17.58 -29.02
CA GLY A 805 5.65 17.02 -28.91
C GLY A 805 5.50 16.00 -27.76
N LYS A 806 6.51 15.16 -27.52
CA LYS A 806 6.53 14.27 -26.35
C LYS A 806 6.67 15.04 -25.03
N ARG A 807 7.41 16.13 -25.02
CA ARG A 807 7.55 17.01 -23.87
C ARG A 807 6.24 17.72 -23.51
N GLN A 808 5.50 18.23 -24.52
CA GLN A 808 4.19 18.87 -24.32
C GLN A 808 3.16 17.88 -23.79
N LYS A 809 3.07 16.67 -24.34
CA LYS A 809 2.18 15.61 -23.82
C LYS A 809 2.48 15.23 -22.37
N ASN A 810 3.72 15.29 -21.94
CA ASN A 810 4.11 15.06 -20.54
C ASN A 810 3.82 16.24 -19.60
N THR A 811 3.65 17.45 -20.14
CA THR A 811 3.22 18.64 -19.39
C THR A 811 1.70 18.77 -19.31
N ASP A 812 0.96 18.30 -20.32
CA ASP A 812 -0.51 18.34 -20.37
C ASP A 812 -1.16 17.22 -19.54
N LEU A 813 -0.40 16.18 -19.17
CA LEU A 813 -0.79 15.16 -18.21
C LEU A 813 -0.51 15.54 -16.74
N LYS A 814 -0.10 16.80 -16.52
CA LYS A 814 0.04 17.46 -15.22
C LYS A 814 -1.18 18.34 -14.99
#